data_557b5b1eff3b518a7ca66d7c5229a5f1
#
_entry.id   557b5b1eff3b518a7ca66d7c5229a5f1
#
_cell.length_a   1.000
_cell.length_b   1.000
_cell.length_c   1.000
_cell.angle_alpha   90.00
_cell.angle_beta   90.00
_cell.angle_gamma   90.00
#
_symmetry.space_group_name_H-M   'P 1'
#
loop_
_entity.id
_entity.type
_entity.pdbx_description
1 polymer ?
#
loop_
_entity_poly.entity_id
_entity_poly.type
_entity_poly.pdbx_seq_one_letter_code
_entity_poly.pdbx_strand_id
1 'polypeptide(L)'
;MNAAPPVVTAAELGVDDEERPARVLSGFTGRLVGVVALGLAFLSVWQVFRPLAQGSQYYLVVFLAVALPLVYLSYRSWWGPLDRADGPSVLDWVLAGVTLVVCLYPVLPIRIGDAGGGYDAFLDRQGMLAPLDVVMGGLLLVLVLEACRRTTGVILPIVCLVFLAYGYYGGLLPQDWSIAHAGLDVDQIVDALYNSGSGFYGTPLDVAASYIVLFTLYGAVLEFSGAARFFVELSVSLFRRSHSAAGRTAVASGFLLGTVSGSGTATAVSTGAVTWPILRKAGYRPEQAGGMLAAAGVGAILSPPTLGVAAFIVAEYLDVSYVTVLGWALIPTLLYYLGILLSVEIDARRIHADGRAPADLADGPLPTPWWKLLGRFGYHFSSLIVIVVLLLVGVSATRAVVYATVLALLLAIPDRMLRGSDEVDTGAATAAMVKRGAAQNIRDATTADQARDDAHTPADGMTSTKEAATRDGHRWTRKTVTQFAIEALRALSLGMRSALPVVAVCAAAGVITAMTTKTGLGAQLAALLVKAGSALSDDPAIVLATTAVLAAIALSLLGLAVPVTASFVIGWVIIGPALLDLHVAAPAAAMFVFYFSVLSEVTPPTALAAVGAAAVTGAKAMPTMWHALRYALPAFLVPLMFVLTDSGQHLLGRGPWLDVLWVSAAACVGVAALAAATGGWLFGIGAIGPIPRGLAAAAGLTLLYPNPIATGIGLGLLVVAAVAGLVDRTRRTATDTP
;
A
#
# COMPACT_ATOMS: atom_id res chain seq x y z
N MET A 1 28.52 -21.04 -30.14
CA MET A 1 27.15 -20.53 -30.04
C MET A 1 26.69 -20.77 -28.61
N ASN A 2 26.98 -19.87 -27.69
CA ASN A 2 26.53 -19.95 -26.29
C ASN A 2 25.22 -19.20 -26.20
N ALA A 3 24.13 -19.91 -25.93
CA ALA A 3 22.83 -19.32 -25.63
C ALA A 3 22.97 -18.50 -24.35
N ALA A 4 22.52 -17.25 -24.37
CA ALA A 4 22.40 -16.45 -23.19
C ALA A 4 21.49 -17.16 -22.17
N PRO A 5 21.82 -17.17 -20.87
CA PRO A 5 20.96 -17.78 -19.86
C PRO A 5 19.58 -17.15 -19.89
N PRO A 6 18.51 -17.92 -19.65
CA PRO A 6 17.14 -17.42 -19.69
C PRO A 6 16.98 -16.28 -18.68
N VAL A 7 16.35 -15.20 -19.12
CA VAL A 7 15.95 -14.09 -18.24
C VAL A 7 14.87 -14.63 -17.33
N VAL A 8 15.20 -14.85 -16.06
CA VAL A 8 14.21 -15.24 -15.03
C VAL A 8 13.21 -14.10 -14.92
N THR A 9 11.97 -14.33 -15.33
CA THR A 9 10.87 -13.36 -15.25
C THR A 9 10.28 -13.37 -13.84
N ALA A 10 9.63 -12.29 -13.43
CA ALA A 10 8.94 -12.20 -12.13
C ALA A 10 7.97 -13.38 -11.91
N ALA A 11 7.35 -13.88 -12.97
CA ALA A 11 6.50 -15.07 -12.96
C ALA A 11 7.23 -16.38 -12.59
N GLU A 12 8.53 -16.49 -12.91
CA GLU A 12 9.35 -17.65 -12.55
C GLU A 12 9.85 -17.57 -11.09
N LEU A 13 9.78 -16.38 -10.48
CA LEU A 13 10.10 -16.17 -9.06
C LEU A 13 8.91 -16.47 -8.14
N GLY A 14 7.74 -16.82 -8.69
CA GLY A 14 6.52 -17.07 -7.91
C GLY A 14 5.99 -15.81 -7.20
N VAL A 15 6.40 -14.64 -7.65
CA VAL A 15 5.86 -13.37 -7.21
C VAL A 15 4.60 -13.12 -8.05
N ASP A 16 3.46 -13.61 -7.59
CA ASP A 16 2.18 -13.09 -8.03
C ASP A 16 2.10 -11.66 -7.49
N ASP A 17 2.41 -10.69 -8.36
CA ASP A 17 2.20 -9.28 -8.02
C ASP A 17 0.72 -9.10 -7.67
N GLU A 18 0.41 -8.36 -6.59
CA GLU A 18 -0.96 -7.94 -6.27
C GLU A 18 -1.61 -7.27 -7.49
N GLU A 19 -0.80 -6.64 -8.31
CA GLU A 19 -1.19 -6.05 -9.58
C GLU A 19 -0.34 -6.66 -10.70
N ARG A 20 -1.00 -7.33 -11.63
CA ARG A 20 -0.33 -7.88 -12.82
C ARG A 20 0.25 -6.76 -13.68
N PRO A 21 1.47 -6.90 -14.23
CA PRO A 21 2.11 -5.84 -14.98
C PRO A 21 1.31 -5.48 -16.23
N ALA A 22 1.11 -4.18 -16.44
CA ALA A 22 0.49 -3.67 -17.65
C ALA A 22 1.38 -3.94 -18.88
N ARG A 23 0.74 -4.13 -20.04
CA ARG A 23 1.44 -4.26 -21.33
C ARG A 23 2.23 -3.01 -21.66
N VAL A 24 3.41 -3.17 -22.23
CA VAL A 24 4.16 -2.09 -22.87
C VAL A 24 3.57 -1.86 -24.26
N LEU A 25 2.62 -0.93 -24.37
CA LEU A 25 1.96 -0.63 -25.62
C LEU A 25 2.79 0.31 -26.49
N SER A 26 2.91 -0.03 -27.78
CA SER A 26 3.63 0.77 -28.78
C SER A 26 2.71 1.16 -29.95
N GLY A 27 3.16 2.04 -30.84
CA GLY A 27 2.47 2.41 -32.04
C GLY A 27 1.11 3.10 -31.83
N PHE A 28 0.11 2.75 -32.67
CA PHE A 28 -1.22 3.35 -32.64
C PHE A 28 -1.97 3.03 -31.33
N THR A 29 -1.94 1.78 -30.89
CA THR A 29 -2.63 1.32 -29.66
C THR A 29 -2.12 2.03 -28.44
N GLY A 30 -0.78 2.23 -28.31
CA GLY A 30 -0.19 2.98 -27.21
C GLY A 30 -0.63 4.45 -27.18
N ARG A 31 -0.74 5.09 -28.36
CA ARG A 31 -1.23 6.47 -28.47
C ARG A 31 -2.71 6.56 -28.11
N LEU A 32 -3.54 5.66 -28.64
CA LEU A 32 -4.98 5.64 -28.37
C LEU A 32 -5.26 5.47 -26.87
N VAL A 33 -4.68 4.44 -26.25
CA VAL A 33 -4.81 4.18 -24.80
C VAL A 33 -4.30 5.38 -24.00
N GLY A 34 -3.18 6.00 -24.41
CA GLY A 34 -2.66 7.21 -23.78
C GLY A 34 -3.60 8.40 -23.85
N VAL A 35 -4.22 8.64 -25.00
CA VAL A 35 -5.17 9.76 -25.18
C VAL A 35 -6.47 9.50 -24.42
N VAL A 36 -7.01 8.27 -24.44
CA VAL A 36 -8.23 7.92 -23.71
C VAL A 36 -8.00 8.00 -22.20
N ALA A 37 -6.85 7.49 -21.70
CA ALA A 37 -6.48 7.60 -20.29
C ALA A 37 -6.34 9.08 -19.86
N LEU A 38 -5.73 9.91 -20.71
CA LEU A 38 -5.64 11.35 -20.47
C LEU A 38 -7.03 12.00 -20.45
N GLY A 39 -7.92 11.63 -21.37
CA GLY A 39 -9.30 12.11 -21.39
C GLY A 39 -10.06 11.75 -20.11
N LEU A 40 -9.85 10.52 -19.60
CA LEU A 40 -10.43 10.06 -18.33
C LEU A 40 -9.85 10.84 -17.14
N ALA A 41 -8.54 11.11 -17.12
CA ALA A 41 -7.92 11.95 -16.10
C ALA A 41 -8.50 13.37 -16.10
N PHE A 42 -8.72 13.95 -17.27
CA PHE A 42 -9.41 15.25 -17.41
C PHE A 42 -10.84 15.21 -16.92
N LEU A 43 -11.60 14.16 -17.24
CA LEU A 43 -12.98 13.97 -16.76
C LEU A 43 -13.01 13.93 -15.23
N SER A 44 -12.10 13.18 -14.59
CA SER A 44 -12.01 13.11 -13.13
C SER A 44 -11.67 14.45 -12.48
N VAL A 45 -10.74 15.21 -13.07
CA VAL A 45 -10.41 16.56 -12.58
C VAL A 45 -11.58 17.52 -12.81
N TRP A 46 -12.26 17.44 -13.97
CA TRP A 46 -13.44 18.25 -14.28
C TRP A 46 -14.56 18.05 -13.27
N GLN A 47 -14.85 16.78 -12.93
CA GLN A 47 -15.89 16.41 -11.96
C GLN A 47 -15.71 17.08 -10.59
N VAL A 48 -14.47 17.32 -10.15
CA VAL A 48 -14.16 17.98 -8.86
C VAL A 48 -14.68 19.43 -8.81
N PHE A 49 -14.62 20.15 -9.93
CA PHE A 49 -14.99 21.58 -10.00
C PHE A 49 -16.38 21.81 -10.57
N ARG A 50 -16.82 20.95 -11.48
CA ARG A 50 -18.11 21.02 -12.15
C ARG A 50 -18.74 19.62 -12.21
N PRO A 51 -19.36 19.16 -11.12
CA PRO A 51 -20.04 17.88 -11.09
C PRO A 51 -21.11 17.80 -12.19
N LEU A 52 -21.27 16.61 -12.75
CA LEU A 52 -22.33 16.34 -13.73
C LEU A 52 -23.70 16.53 -13.09
N ALA A 53 -24.60 17.19 -13.79
CA ALA A 53 -25.90 17.60 -13.25
C ALA A 53 -26.80 16.41 -12.87
N GLN A 54 -26.57 15.24 -13.48
CA GLN A 54 -27.33 14.00 -13.25
C GLN A 54 -26.92 13.25 -11.98
N GLY A 55 -25.92 13.74 -11.23
CA GLY A 55 -25.50 13.18 -9.95
C GLY A 55 -24.28 12.27 -10.01
N SER A 56 -23.85 11.79 -8.83
CA SER A 56 -22.61 11.00 -8.67
C SER A 56 -22.69 9.65 -9.38
N GLN A 57 -23.79 8.94 -9.28
CA GLN A 57 -23.94 7.63 -9.90
C GLN A 57 -23.84 7.70 -11.44
N TYR A 58 -24.40 8.74 -12.07
CA TYR A 58 -24.24 8.99 -13.51
C TYR A 58 -22.76 9.15 -13.88
N TYR A 59 -22.00 9.91 -13.07
CA TYR A 59 -20.56 10.05 -13.27
C TYR A 59 -19.85 8.70 -13.21
N LEU A 60 -20.21 7.84 -12.24
CA LEU A 60 -19.59 6.50 -12.07
C LEU A 60 -19.87 5.60 -13.27
N VAL A 61 -21.08 5.66 -13.85
CA VAL A 61 -21.44 4.95 -15.08
C VAL A 61 -20.51 5.39 -16.24
N VAL A 62 -20.38 6.69 -16.46
CA VAL A 62 -19.53 7.25 -17.53
C VAL A 62 -18.07 6.94 -17.29
N PHE A 63 -17.62 7.08 -16.04
CA PHE A 63 -16.25 6.78 -15.64
C PHE A 63 -15.90 5.31 -15.91
N LEU A 64 -16.73 4.38 -15.45
CA LEU A 64 -16.53 2.95 -15.63
C LEU A 64 -16.59 2.54 -17.11
N ALA A 65 -17.47 3.20 -17.91
CA ALA A 65 -17.59 2.98 -19.35
C ALA A 65 -16.30 3.28 -20.12
N VAL A 66 -15.43 4.14 -19.58
CA VAL A 66 -14.13 4.44 -20.18
C VAL A 66 -13.01 3.64 -19.51
N ALA A 67 -13.04 3.47 -18.18
CA ALA A 67 -11.99 2.80 -17.42
C ALA A 67 -11.89 1.30 -17.73
N LEU A 68 -13.00 0.56 -17.77
CA LEU A 68 -12.98 -0.89 -18.03
C LEU A 68 -12.44 -1.25 -19.43
N PRO A 69 -12.82 -0.61 -20.54
CA PRO A 69 -12.17 -0.83 -21.84
C PRO A 69 -10.66 -0.61 -21.80
N LEU A 70 -10.18 0.41 -21.06
CA LEU A 70 -8.74 0.64 -20.88
C LEU A 70 -8.05 -0.51 -20.15
N VAL A 71 -8.73 -1.18 -19.20
CA VAL A 71 -8.19 -2.40 -18.55
C VAL A 71 -7.94 -3.49 -19.59
N TYR A 72 -8.91 -3.79 -20.45
CA TYR A 72 -8.76 -4.84 -21.46
C TYR A 72 -7.64 -4.56 -22.46
N LEU A 73 -7.48 -3.31 -22.86
CA LEU A 73 -6.40 -2.92 -23.77
C LEU A 73 -5.02 -2.88 -23.09
N SER A 74 -4.98 -2.59 -21.78
CA SER A 74 -3.73 -2.41 -21.04
C SER A 74 -3.20 -3.67 -20.37
N TYR A 75 -4.06 -4.64 -20.02
CA TYR A 75 -3.68 -5.83 -19.26
C TYR A 75 -3.83 -7.12 -20.09
N ARG A 76 -2.96 -8.10 -19.82
CA ARG A 76 -2.92 -9.36 -20.56
C ARG A 76 -4.07 -10.28 -20.16
N SER A 77 -4.55 -11.10 -21.12
CA SER A 77 -5.62 -12.07 -20.85
C SER A 77 -5.15 -13.28 -20.04
N TRP A 78 -3.86 -13.63 -20.12
CA TRP A 78 -3.24 -14.84 -19.53
C TRP A 78 -3.91 -16.15 -19.95
N TRP A 79 -4.61 -16.16 -21.07
CA TRP A 79 -5.27 -17.33 -21.64
C TRP A 79 -4.49 -17.83 -22.86
N GLY A 80 -3.46 -18.67 -22.63
CA GLY A 80 -2.74 -19.43 -23.64
C GLY A 80 -2.58 -18.77 -25.02
N PRO A 81 -3.17 -19.33 -26.10
CA PRO A 81 -2.96 -18.85 -27.45
C PRO A 81 -3.56 -17.46 -27.75
N LEU A 82 -4.44 -16.95 -26.91
CA LEU A 82 -5.03 -15.62 -27.03
C LEU A 82 -4.20 -14.53 -26.34
N ASP A 83 -3.15 -14.92 -25.62
CA ASP A 83 -2.30 -13.99 -24.89
C ASP A 83 -1.16 -13.46 -25.77
N ARG A 84 -1.18 -12.16 -26.07
CA ARG A 84 -0.13 -11.45 -26.80
C ARG A 84 0.61 -10.49 -25.88
N ALA A 85 1.94 -10.60 -25.85
CA ALA A 85 2.79 -9.68 -25.07
C ALA A 85 2.89 -8.29 -25.75
N ASP A 86 2.90 -8.24 -27.08
CA ASP A 86 3.26 -7.07 -27.87
C ASP A 86 2.06 -6.13 -28.16
N GLY A 87 0.83 -6.52 -27.81
CA GLY A 87 -0.35 -5.69 -28.02
C GLY A 87 -1.67 -6.38 -27.76
N PRO A 88 -2.79 -5.65 -27.77
CA PRO A 88 -4.12 -6.21 -27.58
C PRO A 88 -4.49 -7.19 -28.70
N SER A 89 -5.10 -8.32 -28.33
CA SER A 89 -5.66 -9.27 -29.26
C SER A 89 -7.00 -8.77 -29.83
N VAL A 90 -7.51 -9.41 -30.86
CA VAL A 90 -8.86 -9.10 -31.40
C VAL A 90 -9.92 -9.28 -30.32
N LEU A 91 -9.78 -10.29 -29.45
CA LEU A 91 -10.68 -10.52 -28.32
C LEU A 91 -10.67 -9.32 -27.35
N ASP A 92 -9.49 -8.74 -27.05
CA ASP A 92 -9.37 -7.58 -26.16
C ASP A 92 -10.12 -6.38 -26.73
N TRP A 93 -10.06 -6.15 -28.05
CA TRP A 93 -10.82 -5.10 -28.72
C TRP A 93 -12.33 -5.35 -28.70
N VAL A 94 -12.76 -6.60 -28.90
CA VAL A 94 -14.17 -6.98 -28.80
C VAL A 94 -14.69 -6.78 -27.38
N LEU A 95 -13.94 -7.25 -26.36
CA LEU A 95 -14.30 -7.05 -24.96
C LEU A 95 -14.35 -5.57 -24.59
N ALA A 96 -13.40 -4.76 -25.05
CA ALA A 96 -13.40 -3.32 -24.82
C ALA A 96 -14.63 -2.64 -25.46
N GLY A 97 -15.00 -3.03 -26.69
CA GLY A 97 -16.19 -2.51 -27.38
C GLY A 97 -17.49 -2.93 -26.71
N VAL A 98 -17.64 -4.21 -26.35
CA VAL A 98 -18.80 -4.72 -25.62
C VAL A 98 -18.95 -4.03 -24.28
N THR A 99 -17.87 -3.89 -23.54
CA THR A 99 -17.87 -3.19 -22.24
C THR A 99 -18.32 -1.74 -22.37
N LEU A 100 -17.83 -1.04 -23.37
CA LEU A 100 -18.25 0.35 -23.63
C LEU A 100 -19.76 0.44 -23.86
N VAL A 101 -20.33 -0.45 -24.69
CA VAL A 101 -21.76 -0.49 -24.98
C VAL A 101 -22.59 -0.81 -23.74
N VAL A 102 -22.18 -1.86 -22.98
CA VAL A 102 -22.89 -2.32 -21.78
C VAL A 102 -22.87 -1.27 -20.67
N CYS A 103 -21.71 -0.63 -20.45
CA CYS A 103 -21.60 0.43 -19.44
C CYS A 103 -22.36 1.71 -19.85
N LEU A 104 -22.39 2.07 -21.14
CA LEU A 104 -23.14 3.26 -21.61
C LEU A 104 -24.61 3.02 -21.71
N TYR A 105 -25.09 1.78 -21.78
CA TYR A 105 -26.49 1.44 -21.93
C TYR A 105 -27.45 2.19 -20.98
N PRO A 106 -27.16 2.35 -19.66
CA PRO A 106 -28.03 3.09 -18.75
C PRO A 106 -28.19 4.57 -19.08
N VAL A 107 -27.21 5.17 -19.76
CA VAL A 107 -27.19 6.62 -20.03
C VAL A 107 -27.59 6.97 -21.47
N LEU A 108 -27.61 5.99 -22.39
CA LEU A 108 -27.99 6.23 -23.78
C LEU A 108 -29.50 6.44 -23.90
N PRO A 109 -29.96 7.52 -24.58
CA PRO A 109 -31.40 7.82 -24.74
C PRO A 109 -32.08 6.94 -25.79
N ILE A 110 -31.58 5.71 -25.99
CA ILE A 110 -32.10 4.77 -27.01
C ILE A 110 -33.08 3.82 -26.31
N ARG A 111 -34.34 3.78 -26.76
CA ARG A 111 -35.36 2.84 -26.30
C ARG A 111 -35.40 1.61 -27.17
N ILE A 112 -35.43 0.42 -26.54
CA ILE A 112 -35.57 -0.88 -27.20
C ILE A 112 -36.70 -1.62 -26.45
N GLY A 113 -37.94 -1.51 -26.96
CA GLY A 113 -39.13 -1.97 -26.26
C GLY A 113 -39.33 -1.21 -24.94
N ASP A 114 -39.47 -1.94 -23.85
CA ASP A 114 -39.64 -1.38 -22.50
C ASP A 114 -38.33 -1.00 -21.84
N ALA A 115 -37.19 -1.29 -22.48
CA ALA A 115 -35.83 -1.11 -21.94
C ALA A 115 -35.16 0.15 -22.55
N GLY A 116 -34.09 0.65 -21.88
CA GLY A 116 -33.35 1.85 -22.28
C GLY A 116 -34.09 3.14 -21.95
N GLY A 117 -33.93 4.16 -22.78
CA GLY A 117 -34.60 5.45 -22.62
C GLY A 117 -33.84 6.48 -21.80
N GLY A 118 -32.55 6.23 -21.50
CA GLY A 118 -31.69 7.14 -20.75
C GLY A 118 -31.66 6.87 -19.25
N TYR A 119 -30.88 7.67 -18.55
CA TYR A 119 -30.54 7.43 -17.14
C TYR A 119 -31.76 7.48 -16.21
N ASP A 120 -32.63 8.47 -16.36
CA ASP A 120 -33.83 8.60 -15.51
C ASP A 120 -34.78 7.39 -15.69
N ALA A 121 -35.02 6.99 -16.94
CA ALA A 121 -35.83 5.81 -17.24
C ALA A 121 -35.19 4.50 -16.73
N PHE A 122 -33.88 4.43 -16.65
CA PHE A 122 -33.18 3.29 -16.06
C PHE A 122 -33.37 3.26 -14.52
N LEU A 123 -33.28 4.40 -13.85
CA LEU A 123 -33.55 4.50 -12.41
C LEU A 123 -35.01 4.20 -12.06
N ASP A 124 -35.94 4.65 -12.86
CA ASP A 124 -37.38 4.38 -12.66
C ASP A 124 -37.71 2.87 -12.68
N ARG A 125 -36.87 2.04 -13.31
CA ARG A 125 -36.99 0.59 -13.32
C ARG A 125 -36.31 -0.14 -12.20
N GLN A 126 -35.80 0.55 -11.20
CA GLN A 126 -35.16 -0.09 -10.02
C GLN A 126 -36.17 -1.02 -9.32
N GLY A 127 -35.81 -2.29 -9.11
CA GLY A 127 -36.67 -3.33 -8.56
C GLY A 127 -37.61 -3.98 -9.55
N MET A 128 -37.75 -3.46 -10.79
CA MET A 128 -38.59 -3.98 -11.87
C MET A 128 -37.87 -3.90 -13.22
N LEU A 129 -36.72 -4.55 -13.31
CA LEU A 129 -35.86 -4.51 -14.49
C LEU A 129 -36.53 -5.11 -15.73
N ALA A 130 -36.35 -4.47 -16.86
CA ALA A 130 -36.70 -5.07 -18.15
C ALA A 130 -35.73 -6.24 -18.47
N PRO A 131 -36.15 -7.26 -19.26
CA PRO A 131 -35.29 -8.40 -19.59
C PRO A 131 -33.94 -7.99 -20.20
N LEU A 132 -33.88 -6.91 -20.97
CA LEU A 132 -32.64 -6.40 -21.53
C LEU A 132 -31.74 -5.77 -20.45
N ASP A 133 -32.30 -5.10 -19.44
CA ASP A 133 -31.54 -4.56 -18.31
C ASP A 133 -30.83 -5.71 -17.55
N VAL A 134 -31.51 -6.84 -17.35
CA VAL A 134 -30.99 -8.05 -16.71
C VAL A 134 -29.81 -8.64 -17.52
N VAL A 135 -29.97 -8.73 -18.85
CA VAL A 135 -28.92 -9.21 -19.75
C VAL A 135 -27.70 -8.29 -19.71
N MET A 136 -27.93 -6.96 -19.79
CA MET A 136 -26.81 -5.98 -19.73
C MET A 136 -26.09 -5.97 -18.41
N GLY A 137 -26.82 -6.04 -17.29
CA GLY A 137 -26.20 -6.11 -15.96
C GLY A 137 -25.47 -7.44 -15.71
N GLY A 138 -26.04 -8.57 -16.16
CA GLY A 138 -25.34 -9.87 -16.10
C GLY A 138 -24.07 -9.90 -16.96
N LEU A 139 -24.12 -9.28 -18.15
CA LEU A 139 -22.94 -9.15 -19.00
C LEU A 139 -21.89 -8.23 -18.37
N LEU A 140 -22.30 -7.11 -17.74
CA LEU A 140 -21.37 -6.25 -17.00
C LEU A 140 -20.70 -6.99 -15.84
N LEU A 141 -21.45 -7.84 -15.12
CA LEU A 141 -20.88 -8.68 -14.06
C LEU A 141 -19.73 -9.54 -14.59
N VAL A 142 -19.94 -10.26 -15.69
CA VAL A 142 -18.89 -11.10 -16.30
C VAL A 142 -17.69 -10.25 -16.72
N LEU A 143 -17.93 -9.07 -17.30
CA LEU A 143 -16.87 -8.16 -17.72
C LEU A 143 -16.10 -7.59 -16.53
N VAL A 144 -16.75 -7.17 -15.46
CA VAL A 144 -16.06 -6.68 -14.24
C VAL A 144 -15.20 -7.77 -13.62
N LEU A 145 -15.71 -9.00 -13.49
CA LEU A 145 -14.95 -10.12 -12.96
C LEU A 145 -13.74 -10.49 -13.84
N GLU A 146 -13.91 -10.44 -15.18
CA GLU A 146 -12.80 -10.66 -16.12
C GLU A 146 -11.75 -9.55 -16.04
N ALA A 147 -12.16 -8.28 -15.94
CA ALA A 147 -11.25 -7.16 -15.76
C ALA A 147 -10.45 -7.28 -14.45
N CYS A 148 -11.13 -7.65 -13.36
CA CYS A 148 -10.51 -7.91 -12.08
C CYS A 148 -9.51 -9.10 -12.17
N ARG A 149 -9.89 -10.20 -12.83
CA ARG A 149 -9.00 -11.34 -13.07
C ARG A 149 -7.72 -10.96 -13.82
N ARG A 150 -7.82 -10.04 -14.77
CA ARG A 150 -6.68 -9.57 -15.55
C ARG A 150 -5.72 -8.70 -14.75
N THR A 151 -6.23 -7.92 -13.82
CA THR A 151 -5.45 -6.95 -13.03
C THR A 151 -4.86 -7.56 -11.75
N THR A 152 -5.66 -8.32 -11.00
CA THR A 152 -5.30 -8.82 -9.66
C THR A 152 -5.37 -10.35 -9.50
N GLY A 153 -5.61 -11.06 -10.60
CA GLY A 153 -5.66 -12.52 -10.57
C GLY A 153 -7.05 -13.09 -10.27
N VAL A 154 -7.11 -14.40 -9.98
CA VAL A 154 -8.38 -15.16 -9.95
C VAL A 154 -9.07 -15.15 -8.58
N ILE A 155 -8.37 -14.78 -7.52
CA ILE A 155 -8.86 -14.98 -6.14
C ILE A 155 -10.08 -14.09 -5.86
N LEU A 156 -9.98 -12.78 -6.12
CA LEU A 156 -11.10 -11.87 -5.88
C LEU A 156 -12.33 -12.18 -6.74
N PRO A 157 -12.23 -12.49 -8.05
CA PRO A 157 -13.34 -13.03 -8.83
C PRO A 157 -13.99 -14.28 -8.21
N ILE A 158 -13.19 -15.23 -7.69
CA ILE A 158 -13.73 -16.42 -7.01
C ILE A 158 -14.50 -16.03 -5.76
N VAL A 159 -13.97 -15.10 -4.95
CA VAL A 159 -14.67 -14.58 -3.77
C VAL A 159 -16.00 -13.95 -4.17
N CYS A 160 -16.02 -13.11 -5.22
CA CYS A 160 -17.26 -12.53 -5.74
C CYS A 160 -18.27 -13.62 -6.17
N LEU A 161 -17.81 -14.68 -6.85
CA LEU A 161 -18.67 -15.80 -7.26
C LEU A 161 -19.21 -16.58 -6.05
N VAL A 162 -18.45 -16.73 -4.97
CA VAL A 162 -18.92 -17.35 -3.73
C VAL A 162 -20.03 -16.52 -3.09
N PHE A 163 -19.89 -15.18 -3.03
CA PHE A 163 -20.94 -14.30 -2.52
C PHE A 163 -22.19 -14.31 -3.41
N LEU A 164 -22.03 -14.37 -4.73
CA LEU A 164 -23.14 -14.50 -5.67
C LEU A 164 -23.86 -15.85 -5.51
N ALA A 165 -23.09 -16.93 -5.40
CA ALA A 165 -23.65 -18.26 -5.18
C ALA A 165 -24.39 -18.31 -3.82
N TYR A 166 -23.83 -17.70 -2.79
CA TYR A 166 -24.51 -17.58 -1.50
C TYR A 166 -25.82 -16.77 -1.64
N GLY A 167 -25.81 -15.62 -2.32
CA GLY A 167 -27.00 -14.81 -2.57
C GLY A 167 -28.10 -15.57 -3.29
N TYR A 168 -27.74 -16.36 -4.31
CA TYR A 168 -28.70 -17.14 -5.09
C TYR A 168 -29.19 -18.39 -4.38
N TYR A 169 -28.26 -19.20 -3.83
CA TYR A 169 -28.55 -20.50 -3.22
C TYR A 169 -28.86 -20.45 -1.72
N GLY A 170 -28.87 -19.27 -1.11
CA GLY A 170 -29.12 -19.11 0.33
C GLY A 170 -30.40 -19.72 0.85
N GLY A 171 -31.46 -19.78 -0.01
CA GLY A 171 -32.72 -20.43 0.32
C GLY A 171 -32.66 -21.95 0.40
N LEU A 172 -31.56 -22.58 -0.06
CA LEU A 172 -31.31 -24.01 0.04
C LEU A 172 -30.55 -24.39 1.32
N LEU A 173 -30.07 -23.41 2.08
CA LEU A 173 -29.37 -23.65 3.33
C LEU A 173 -30.33 -24.15 4.42
N PRO A 174 -29.92 -25.02 5.33
CA PRO A 174 -30.73 -25.45 6.48
C PRO A 174 -31.21 -24.23 7.27
N GLN A 175 -32.51 -24.21 7.60
CA GLN A 175 -33.17 -23.04 8.25
C GLN A 175 -32.64 -22.78 9.68
N ASP A 176 -32.00 -23.75 10.30
CA ASP A 176 -31.36 -23.66 11.61
C ASP A 176 -29.96 -22.99 11.53
N TRP A 177 -29.42 -22.79 10.35
CA TRP A 177 -28.16 -22.06 10.17
C TRP A 177 -28.39 -20.55 10.26
N SER A 178 -27.60 -19.87 11.08
CA SER A 178 -27.68 -18.42 11.24
C SER A 178 -27.40 -17.63 9.96
N ILE A 179 -26.78 -18.26 8.95
CA ILE A 179 -26.49 -17.66 7.64
C ILE A 179 -27.55 -18.03 6.58
N ALA A 180 -28.64 -18.73 6.96
CA ALA A 180 -29.71 -19.04 6.01
C ALA A 180 -30.56 -17.79 5.71
N HIS A 181 -30.97 -17.64 4.46
CA HIS A 181 -31.86 -16.56 4.00
C HIS A 181 -32.74 -17.07 2.84
N ALA A 182 -33.74 -16.28 2.44
CA ALA A 182 -34.73 -16.71 1.44
C ALA A 182 -34.19 -17.02 0.04
N GLY A 183 -32.91 -16.64 -0.25
CA GLY A 183 -32.36 -16.65 -1.60
C GLY A 183 -32.79 -15.41 -2.40
N LEU A 184 -32.04 -15.08 -3.42
CA LEU A 184 -32.31 -13.97 -4.35
C LEU A 184 -32.47 -14.52 -5.76
N ASP A 185 -33.48 -14.04 -6.50
CA ASP A 185 -33.62 -14.33 -7.91
C ASP A 185 -32.57 -13.55 -8.75
N VAL A 186 -32.34 -14.00 -9.98
CA VAL A 186 -31.35 -13.39 -10.87
C VAL A 186 -31.62 -11.91 -11.11
N ASP A 187 -32.87 -11.55 -11.29
CA ASP A 187 -33.28 -10.15 -11.52
C ASP A 187 -32.98 -9.27 -10.29
N GLN A 188 -33.22 -9.79 -9.08
CA GLN A 188 -32.89 -9.11 -7.82
C GLN A 188 -31.38 -8.95 -7.62
N ILE A 189 -30.60 -9.98 -7.99
CA ILE A 189 -29.14 -9.90 -7.98
C ILE A 189 -28.65 -8.85 -8.97
N VAL A 190 -29.15 -8.86 -10.20
CA VAL A 190 -28.73 -7.89 -11.23
C VAL A 190 -29.18 -6.49 -10.86
N ASP A 191 -30.38 -6.30 -10.32
CA ASP A 191 -30.84 -5.01 -9.82
C ASP A 191 -29.92 -4.47 -8.72
N ALA A 192 -29.58 -5.32 -7.75
CA ALA A 192 -28.65 -4.96 -6.69
C ALA A 192 -27.25 -4.58 -7.19
N LEU A 193 -26.78 -5.21 -8.27
CA LEU A 193 -25.45 -4.96 -8.84
C LEU A 193 -25.41 -3.76 -9.79
N TYR A 194 -26.43 -3.61 -10.65
CA TYR A 194 -26.38 -2.72 -11.80
C TYR A 194 -27.19 -1.43 -11.61
N ASN A 195 -28.33 -1.49 -10.90
CA ASN A 195 -29.23 -0.35 -10.74
C ASN A 195 -29.25 0.23 -9.32
N SER A 196 -28.45 -0.30 -8.38
CA SER A 196 -28.39 0.22 -7.01
C SER A 196 -27.05 0.92 -6.70
N GLY A 197 -27.07 1.80 -5.71
CA GLY A 197 -25.87 2.45 -5.19
C GLY A 197 -24.99 1.56 -4.32
N SER A 198 -25.30 0.27 -4.13
CA SER A 198 -24.49 -0.69 -3.38
C SER A 198 -23.72 -1.69 -4.25
N GLY A 199 -24.01 -1.73 -5.57
CA GLY A 199 -23.38 -2.64 -6.52
C GLY A 199 -22.13 -2.06 -7.19
N PHE A 200 -22.05 -2.23 -8.53
CA PHE A 200 -20.90 -1.75 -9.32
C PHE A 200 -20.65 -0.25 -9.15
N TYR A 201 -21.69 0.54 -8.96
CA TYR A 201 -21.64 2.00 -8.80
C TYR A 201 -21.72 2.41 -7.32
N GLY A 202 -21.30 1.52 -6.42
CA GLY A 202 -21.32 1.74 -4.98
C GLY A 202 -20.11 2.53 -4.48
N THR A 203 -20.07 2.74 -3.16
CA THR A 203 -19.02 3.49 -2.45
C THR A 203 -17.60 3.11 -2.83
N PRO A 204 -17.23 1.82 -3.02
CA PRO A 204 -15.86 1.49 -3.41
C PRO A 204 -15.46 2.10 -4.75
N LEU A 205 -16.34 2.06 -5.76
CA LEU A 205 -16.06 2.67 -7.05
C LEU A 205 -16.09 4.20 -6.98
N ASP A 206 -16.97 4.80 -6.18
CA ASP A 206 -17.04 6.24 -6.02
C ASP A 206 -15.71 6.79 -5.44
N VAL A 207 -15.20 6.16 -4.38
CA VAL A 207 -13.89 6.50 -3.83
C VAL A 207 -12.78 6.30 -4.86
N ALA A 208 -12.83 5.22 -5.67
CA ALA A 208 -11.85 4.97 -6.71
C ALA A 208 -11.85 6.08 -7.78
N ALA A 209 -13.03 6.46 -8.27
CA ALA A 209 -13.21 7.44 -9.34
C ALA A 209 -12.94 8.89 -8.89
N SER A 210 -13.16 9.20 -7.61
CA SER A 210 -13.03 10.55 -7.07
C SER A 210 -11.69 10.80 -6.36
N TYR A 211 -11.30 9.94 -5.41
CA TYR A 211 -10.09 10.16 -4.59
C TYR A 211 -8.87 9.45 -5.15
N ILE A 212 -8.98 8.13 -5.40
CA ILE A 212 -7.82 7.30 -5.73
C ILE A 212 -7.17 7.75 -7.03
N VAL A 213 -7.97 7.94 -8.07
CA VAL A 213 -7.50 8.44 -9.36
C VAL A 213 -6.74 9.76 -9.21
N LEU A 214 -7.28 10.72 -8.46
CA LEU A 214 -6.64 12.02 -8.28
C LEU A 214 -5.31 11.93 -7.50
N PHE A 215 -5.26 11.10 -6.44
CA PHE A 215 -4.02 10.89 -5.69
C PHE A 215 -2.98 10.09 -6.49
N THR A 216 -3.41 9.16 -7.33
CA THR A 216 -2.51 8.44 -8.24
C THR A 216 -1.94 9.37 -9.32
N LEU A 217 -2.77 10.27 -9.86
CA LEU A 217 -2.31 11.32 -10.77
C LEU A 217 -1.29 12.25 -10.09
N TYR A 218 -1.57 12.66 -8.84
CA TYR A 218 -0.64 13.46 -8.04
C TYR A 218 0.69 12.74 -7.83
N GLY A 219 0.67 11.45 -7.44
CA GLY A 219 1.88 10.65 -7.27
C GLY A 219 2.73 10.57 -8.55
N ALA A 220 2.11 10.30 -9.70
CA ALA A 220 2.79 10.25 -11.00
C ALA A 220 3.40 11.62 -11.38
N VAL A 221 2.70 12.71 -11.09
CA VAL A 221 3.22 14.07 -11.33
C VAL A 221 4.35 14.43 -10.36
N LEU A 222 4.24 14.00 -9.10
CA LEU A 222 5.27 14.23 -8.09
C LEU A 222 6.57 13.47 -8.44
N GLU A 223 6.45 12.25 -8.95
CA GLU A 223 7.57 11.48 -9.50
C GLU A 223 8.20 12.20 -10.71
N PHE A 224 7.37 12.63 -11.66
CA PHE A 224 7.78 13.41 -12.82
C PHE A 224 8.49 14.71 -12.45
N SER A 225 8.11 15.36 -11.35
CA SER A 225 8.70 16.62 -10.88
C SER A 225 10.13 16.48 -10.35
N GLY A 226 10.64 15.24 -10.15
CA GLY A 226 11.96 14.98 -9.57
C GLY A 226 11.96 14.87 -8.03
N ALA A 227 10.81 14.98 -7.39
CA ALA A 227 10.69 14.91 -5.93
C ALA A 227 11.17 13.55 -5.36
N ALA A 228 10.88 12.44 -6.04
CA ALA A 228 11.32 11.11 -5.61
C ALA A 228 12.86 11.02 -5.47
N ARG A 229 13.60 11.56 -6.45
CA ARG A 229 15.07 11.63 -6.40
C ARG A 229 15.55 12.50 -5.23
N PHE A 230 14.95 13.69 -5.06
CA PHE A 230 15.28 14.59 -3.96
C PHE A 230 15.05 13.92 -2.60
N PHE A 231 13.96 13.17 -2.41
CA PHE A 231 13.66 12.47 -1.15
C PHE A 231 14.69 11.42 -0.80
N VAL A 232 15.19 10.67 -1.79
CA VAL A 232 16.27 9.70 -1.60
C VAL A 232 17.58 10.41 -1.25
N GLU A 233 17.98 11.44 -2.01
CA GLU A 233 19.20 12.22 -1.77
C GLU A 233 19.16 12.86 -0.37
N LEU A 234 18.03 13.40 0.05
CA LEU A 234 17.83 13.99 1.38
C LEU A 234 18.00 12.93 2.48
N SER A 235 17.39 11.74 2.31
CA SER A 235 17.48 10.66 3.27
C SER A 235 18.93 10.19 3.48
N VAL A 236 19.69 10.02 2.39
CA VAL A 236 21.13 9.67 2.44
C VAL A 236 21.93 10.76 3.16
N SER A 237 21.61 12.01 2.91
CA SER A 237 22.34 13.13 3.50
C SER A 237 22.04 13.36 4.98
N LEU A 238 20.84 13.06 5.43
CA LEU A 238 20.37 13.33 6.80
C LEU A 238 21.13 12.51 7.86
N PHE A 239 21.43 11.24 7.56
CA PHE A 239 21.99 10.29 8.53
C PHE A 239 23.48 9.98 8.34
N ARG A 240 24.17 10.66 7.47
CA ARG A 240 25.56 10.38 7.02
C ARG A 240 26.62 10.15 8.09
N ARG A 241 26.41 10.53 9.36
CA ARG A 241 27.37 10.46 10.46
C ARG A 241 27.02 9.44 11.56
N SER A 242 25.94 8.68 11.39
CA SER A 242 25.49 7.72 12.42
C SER A 242 26.01 6.32 12.12
N HIS A 243 26.35 5.53 13.16
CA HIS A 243 26.64 4.10 13.01
C HIS A 243 25.49 3.31 12.38
N SER A 244 24.24 3.75 12.56
CA SER A 244 23.04 3.20 11.95
C SER A 244 22.60 3.94 10.68
N ALA A 245 23.49 4.75 10.08
CA ALA A 245 23.16 5.60 8.93
C ALA A 245 22.48 4.84 7.78
N ALA A 246 23.01 3.68 7.40
CA ALA A 246 22.49 2.87 6.31
C ALA A 246 21.02 2.46 6.53
N GLY A 247 20.71 1.89 7.70
CA GLY A 247 19.36 1.46 8.02
C GLY A 247 18.39 2.63 8.20
N ARG A 248 18.80 3.72 8.87
CA ARG A 248 17.97 4.93 9.00
C ARG A 248 17.70 5.58 7.65
N THR A 249 18.68 5.58 6.74
CA THR A 249 18.49 6.06 5.36
C THR A 249 17.45 5.23 4.63
N ALA A 250 17.52 3.90 4.73
CA ALA A 250 16.57 3.01 4.09
C ALA A 250 15.13 3.25 4.61
N VAL A 251 14.95 3.41 5.92
CA VAL A 251 13.64 3.68 6.53
C VAL A 251 13.12 5.06 6.11
N ALA A 252 13.95 6.11 6.17
CA ALA A 252 13.54 7.45 5.78
C ALA A 252 13.24 7.57 4.28
N SER A 253 14.02 6.90 3.42
CA SER A 253 13.74 6.82 1.99
C SER A 253 12.44 6.08 1.72
N GLY A 254 12.17 4.96 2.42
CA GLY A 254 10.91 4.23 2.34
C GLY A 254 9.73 5.09 2.78
N PHE A 255 9.84 5.83 3.87
CA PHE A 255 8.81 6.76 4.32
C PHE A 255 8.52 7.85 3.28
N LEU A 256 9.55 8.60 2.86
CA LEU A 256 9.37 9.73 1.95
C LEU A 256 8.94 9.29 0.53
N LEU A 257 9.49 8.19 0.02
CA LEU A 257 9.12 7.70 -1.30
C LEU A 257 7.74 7.04 -1.29
N GLY A 258 7.37 6.38 -0.20
CA GLY A 258 6.07 5.74 -0.06
C GLY A 258 4.91 6.72 0.03
N THR A 259 5.13 7.95 0.54
CA THR A 259 4.13 9.03 0.47
C THR A 259 3.81 9.45 -0.97
N VAL A 260 4.62 9.04 -1.94
CA VAL A 260 4.42 9.31 -3.38
C VAL A 260 3.83 8.09 -4.09
N SER A 261 4.31 6.91 -3.75
CA SER A 261 4.01 5.66 -4.48
C SER A 261 2.64 5.07 -4.17
N GLY A 262 2.15 5.22 -2.93
CA GLY A 262 0.87 4.65 -2.49
C GLY A 262 0.84 3.11 -2.38
N SER A 263 1.92 2.39 -2.73
CA SER A 263 2.06 0.93 -2.67
C SER A 263 3.28 0.54 -1.84
N GLY A 264 3.10 -0.34 -0.85
CA GLY A 264 4.17 -0.83 0.00
C GLY A 264 5.20 -1.64 -0.76
N THR A 265 4.75 -2.52 -1.64
CA THR A 265 5.58 -3.36 -2.49
C THR A 265 6.41 -2.51 -3.46
N ALA A 266 5.79 -1.59 -4.20
CA ALA A 266 6.50 -0.70 -5.13
C ALA A 266 7.53 0.18 -4.40
N THR A 267 7.18 0.68 -3.21
CA THR A 267 8.08 1.46 -2.36
C THR A 267 9.27 0.64 -1.88
N ALA A 268 9.04 -0.60 -1.42
CA ALA A 268 10.10 -1.49 -0.94
C ALA A 268 11.10 -1.82 -2.07
N VAL A 269 10.61 -2.10 -3.27
CA VAL A 269 11.44 -2.39 -4.46
C VAL A 269 12.23 -1.15 -4.88
N SER A 270 11.58 -0.01 -5.04
CA SER A 270 12.22 1.24 -5.50
C SER A 270 13.27 1.75 -4.50
N THR A 271 12.92 1.76 -3.20
CA THR A 271 13.85 2.12 -2.13
C THR A 271 15.00 1.13 -2.04
N GLY A 272 14.71 -0.17 -2.17
CA GLY A 272 15.69 -1.25 -2.14
C GLY A 272 16.72 -1.13 -3.24
N ALA A 273 16.31 -0.81 -4.46
CA ALA A 273 17.22 -0.62 -5.59
C ALA A 273 18.33 0.41 -5.32
N VAL A 274 18.00 1.46 -4.55
CA VAL A 274 18.95 2.53 -4.20
C VAL A 274 19.70 2.25 -2.91
N THR A 275 19.03 1.71 -1.88
CA THR A 275 19.59 1.60 -0.53
C THR A 275 20.25 0.26 -0.24
N TRP A 276 19.92 -0.80 -0.98
CA TRP A 276 20.53 -2.12 -0.77
C TRP A 276 22.07 -2.11 -0.89
N PRO A 277 22.70 -1.48 -1.89
CA PRO A 277 24.15 -1.38 -1.94
C PRO A 277 24.76 -0.73 -0.69
N ILE A 278 24.05 0.25 -0.08
CA ILE A 278 24.47 0.94 1.14
C ILE A 278 24.33 0.01 2.35
N LEU A 279 23.19 -0.68 2.48
CA LEU A 279 22.93 -1.65 3.55
C LEU A 279 23.92 -2.83 3.52
N ARG A 280 24.21 -3.36 2.31
CA ARG A 280 25.19 -4.43 2.11
C ARG A 280 26.59 -4.01 2.58
N LYS A 281 27.03 -2.82 2.19
CA LYS A 281 28.31 -2.25 2.66
C LYS A 281 28.36 -2.06 4.18
N ALA A 282 27.22 -1.77 4.81
CA ALA A 282 27.11 -1.63 6.27
C ALA A 282 27.00 -2.96 7.03
N GLY A 283 27.10 -4.11 6.35
CA GLY A 283 27.13 -5.45 6.95
C GLY A 283 25.76 -6.07 7.25
N TYR A 284 24.67 -5.51 6.71
CA TYR A 284 23.34 -6.11 6.82
C TYR A 284 23.25 -7.37 5.96
N ARG A 285 22.58 -8.41 6.50
CA ARG A 285 22.25 -9.61 5.73
C ARG A 285 21.13 -9.31 4.73
N PRO A 286 21.09 -9.96 3.55
CA PRO A 286 20.06 -9.72 2.55
C PRO A 286 18.63 -9.82 3.10
N GLU A 287 18.33 -10.85 3.91
CA GLU A 287 17.01 -11.09 4.49
C GLU A 287 16.60 -9.98 5.46
N GLN A 288 17.56 -9.51 6.26
CA GLN A 288 17.35 -8.45 7.23
C GLN A 288 17.10 -7.10 6.54
N ALA A 289 17.91 -6.81 5.50
CA ALA A 289 17.72 -5.61 4.68
C ALA A 289 16.37 -5.64 3.95
N GLY A 290 16.01 -6.77 3.34
CA GLY A 290 14.72 -6.94 2.66
C GLY A 290 13.55 -6.76 3.61
N GLY A 291 13.60 -7.34 4.82
CA GLY A 291 12.55 -7.17 5.83
C GLY A 291 12.39 -5.72 6.29
N MET A 292 13.50 -5.00 6.46
CA MET A 292 13.49 -3.57 6.80
C MET A 292 12.86 -2.73 5.69
N LEU A 293 13.22 -2.98 4.43
CA LEU A 293 12.67 -2.28 3.27
C LEU A 293 11.18 -2.52 3.12
N ALA A 294 10.72 -3.76 3.30
CA ALA A 294 9.31 -4.11 3.26
C ALA A 294 8.51 -3.39 4.35
N ALA A 295 9.00 -3.44 5.61
CA ALA A 295 8.34 -2.75 6.71
C ALA A 295 8.30 -1.23 6.48
N ALA A 296 9.40 -0.60 6.02
CA ALA A 296 9.44 0.82 5.75
C ALA A 296 8.47 1.23 4.62
N GLY A 297 8.35 0.40 3.57
CA GLY A 297 7.43 0.63 2.45
C GLY A 297 5.96 0.54 2.88
N VAL A 298 5.59 -0.50 3.61
CA VAL A 298 4.21 -0.68 4.11
C VAL A 298 3.85 0.41 5.12
N GLY A 299 4.81 0.84 5.96
CA GLY A 299 4.59 1.96 6.88
C GLY A 299 4.19 3.25 6.21
N ALA A 300 4.63 3.49 4.99
CA ALA A 300 4.27 4.69 4.23
C ALA A 300 2.79 4.72 3.85
N ILE A 301 2.16 3.55 3.58
CA ILE A 301 0.71 3.45 3.33
C ILE A 301 -0.10 3.82 4.59
N LEU A 302 0.46 3.57 5.77
CA LEU A 302 -0.15 3.87 7.07
C LEU A 302 0.07 5.31 7.52
N SER A 303 0.77 6.13 6.72
CA SER A 303 1.32 7.42 7.16
C SER A 303 0.67 8.62 6.49
N PRO A 304 0.28 9.66 7.25
CA PRO A 304 -0.05 10.97 6.68
C PRO A 304 1.13 11.55 5.86
N PRO A 305 0.89 12.37 4.82
CA PRO A 305 -0.40 12.93 4.41
C PRO A 305 -1.17 12.09 3.38
N THR A 306 -0.57 11.05 2.82
CA THR A 306 -1.14 10.22 1.76
C THR A 306 -1.30 8.79 2.23
N LEU A 307 -2.17 8.58 3.21
CA LEU A 307 -2.58 7.24 3.62
C LEU A 307 -3.00 6.42 2.40
N GLY A 308 -2.83 5.10 2.49
CA GLY A 308 -3.26 4.20 1.42
C GLY A 308 -4.73 4.36 1.06
N VAL A 309 -5.07 3.86 -0.11
CA VAL A 309 -6.40 3.96 -0.76
C VAL A 309 -7.56 3.67 0.19
N ALA A 310 -7.44 2.67 1.04
CA ALA A 310 -8.49 2.25 1.97
C ALA A 310 -8.87 3.34 3.00
N ALA A 311 -7.98 4.29 3.31
CA ALA A 311 -8.29 5.37 4.25
C ALA A 311 -9.35 6.36 3.73
N PHE A 312 -9.47 6.51 2.42
CA PHE A 312 -10.56 7.30 1.82
C PHE A 312 -11.89 6.58 1.98
N ILE A 313 -11.88 5.25 1.89
CA ILE A 313 -13.08 4.43 2.12
C ILE A 313 -13.48 4.50 3.60
N VAL A 314 -12.50 4.55 4.53
CA VAL A 314 -12.78 4.81 5.96
C VAL A 314 -13.52 6.13 6.15
N ALA A 315 -13.02 7.20 5.51
CA ALA A 315 -13.64 8.53 5.61
C ALA A 315 -15.08 8.52 5.11
N GLU A 316 -15.33 7.86 3.97
CA GLU A 316 -16.65 7.75 3.34
C GLU A 316 -17.62 6.90 4.17
N TYR A 317 -17.19 5.71 4.63
CA TYR A 317 -18.05 4.83 5.43
C TYR A 317 -18.42 5.40 6.79
N LEU A 318 -17.58 6.24 7.38
CA LEU A 318 -17.83 6.88 8.66
C LEU A 318 -18.43 8.29 8.53
N ASP A 319 -18.64 8.77 7.31
CA ASP A 319 -19.11 10.15 7.02
C ASP A 319 -18.28 11.21 7.75
N VAL A 320 -16.95 11.08 7.67
CA VAL A 320 -16.00 12.02 8.29
C VAL A 320 -15.05 12.62 7.27
N SER A 321 -14.49 13.78 7.59
CA SER A 321 -13.48 14.37 6.71
C SER A 321 -12.22 13.51 6.65
N TYR A 322 -11.55 13.48 5.50
CA TYR A 322 -10.27 12.78 5.35
C TYR A 322 -9.19 13.28 6.33
N VAL A 323 -9.21 14.58 6.68
CA VAL A 323 -8.31 15.16 7.71
C VAL A 323 -8.50 14.48 9.06
N THR A 324 -9.73 14.13 9.40
CA THR A 324 -10.04 13.42 10.65
C THR A 324 -9.36 12.04 10.66
N VAL A 325 -9.43 11.30 9.55
CA VAL A 325 -8.75 10.01 9.40
C VAL A 325 -7.22 10.16 9.43
N LEU A 326 -6.67 11.21 8.81
CA LEU A 326 -5.25 11.54 8.92
C LEU A 326 -4.83 11.77 10.38
N GLY A 327 -5.65 12.49 11.14
CA GLY A 327 -5.44 12.73 12.57
C GLY A 327 -5.38 11.42 13.37
N TRP A 328 -6.31 10.49 13.09
CA TRP A 328 -6.33 9.17 13.76
C TRP A 328 -5.10 8.32 13.43
N ALA A 329 -4.52 8.46 12.26
CA ALA A 329 -3.34 7.72 11.85
C ALA A 329 -2.03 8.29 12.41
N LEU A 330 -1.99 9.53 12.92
CA LEU A 330 -0.75 10.22 13.26
C LEU A 330 0.05 9.52 14.37
N ILE A 331 -0.58 9.26 15.52
CA ILE A 331 0.09 8.61 16.66
C ILE A 331 0.50 7.18 16.32
N PRO A 332 -0.37 6.32 15.76
CA PRO A 332 0.03 4.98 15.33
C PRO A 332 1.20 4.96 14.36
N THR A 333 1.24 5.90 13.40
CA THR A 333 2.37 6.06 12.47
C THR A 333 3.67 6.38 13.20
N LEU A 334 3.64 7.31 14.15
CA LEU A 334 4.80 7.66 14.96
C LEU A 334 5.32 6.45 15.76
N LEU A 335 4.41 5.68 16.37
CA LEU A 335 4.74 4.44 17.09
C LEU A 335 5.35 3.39 16.17
N TYR A 336 4.81 3.25 14.96
CA TYR A 336 5.31 2.32 13.97
C TYR A 336 6.74 2.63 13.56
N TYR A 337 7.01 3.87 13.13
CA TYR A 337 8.37 4.27 12.73
C TYR A 337 9.35 4.33 13.90
N LEU A 338 8.88 4.66 15.11
CA LEU A 338 9.70 4.53 16.32
C LEU A 338 10.18 3.09 16.49
N GLY A 339 9.29 2.11 16.35
CA GLY A 339 9.63 0.68 16.45
C GLY A 339 10.64 0.23 15.40
N ILE A 340 10.46 0.64 14.15
CA ILE A 340 11.42 0.33 13.08
C ILE A 340 12.77 0.97 13.35
N LEU A 341 12.81 2.27 13.68
CA LEU A 341 14.06 2.99 13.94
C LEU A 341 14.83 2.43 15.13
N LEU A 342 14.14 2.04 16.21
CA LEU A 342 14.76 1.38 17.37
C LEU A 342 15.30 0.00 17.00
N SER A 343 14.56 -0.78 16.21
CA SER A 343 15.02 -2.08 15.74
C SER A 343 16.23 -1.95 14.83
N VAL A 344 16.27 -0.96 13.94
CA VAL A 344 17.42 -0.62 13.08
C VAL A 344 18.64 -0.22 13.91
N GLU A 345 18.45 0.59 14.96
CA GLU A 345 19.53 1.00 15.84
C GLU A 345 20.12 -0.19 16.61
N ILE A 346 19.26 -1.10 17.08
CA ILE A 346 19.66 -2.34 17.75
C ILE A 346 20.46 -3.23 16.78
N ASP A 347 19.97 -3.41 15.57
CA ASP A 347 20.62 -4.24 14.56
C ASP A 347 21.99 -3.66 14.16
N ALA A 348 22.11 -2.34 14.00
CA ALA A 348 23.39 -1.69 13.71
C ALA A 348 24.40 -1.90 14.84
N ARG A 349 23.99 -1.80 16.11
CA ARG A 349 24.85 -2.07 17.28
C ARG A 349 25.28 -3.53 17.35
N ARG A 350 24.41 -4.46 17.01
CA ARG A 350 24.75 -5.90 16.93
C ARG A 350 25.75 -6.19 15.82
N ILE A 351 25.55 -5.61 14.62
CA ILE A 351 26.48 -5.75 13.50
C ILE A 351 27.88 -5.26 13.89
N HIS A 352 27.96 -4.14 14.62
CA HIS A 352 29.22 -3.63 15.16
C HIS A 352 29.83 -4.56 16.22
N ALA A 353 29.04 -5.03 17.17
CA ALA A 353 29.50 -5.94 18.22
C ALA A 353 29.99 -7.29 17.66
N ASP A 354 29.35 -7.77 16.58
CA ASP A 354 29.74 -9.01 15.89
C ASP A 354 30.97 -8.83 14.96
N GLY A 355 31.59 -7.63 14.91
CA GLY A 355 32.72 -7.34 14.02
C GLY A 355 32.45 -7.40 12.54
N ARG A 356 31.16 -7.37 12.13
CA ARG A 356 30.74 -7.45 10.72
C ARG A 356 30.74 -6.10 10.00
N ALA A 357 30.82 -5.00 10.76
CA ALA A 357 30.90 -3.67 10.17
C ALA A 357 32.32 -3.46 9.59
N PRO A 358 32.45 -3.09 8.28
CA PRO A 358 33.76 -2.76 7.72
C PRO A 358 34.33 -1.50 8.39
N ALA A 359 35.67 -1.50 8.62
CA ALA A 359 36.36 -0.37 9.23
C ALA A 359 36.29 0.93 8.41
N ASP A 360 36.07 0.81 7.08
CA ASP A 360 36.24 1.90 6.11
C ASP A 360 34.90 2.51 5.58
N LEU A 361 33.83 2.52 6.37
CA LEU A 361 32.60 3.23 5.98
C LEU A 361 32.78 4.77 5.84
N ALA A 362 33.95 5.29 6.30
CA ALA A 362 34.25 6.72 6.34
C ALA A 362 34.87 7.29 5.04
N ASP A 363 35.38 6.45 4.13
CA ASP A 363 36.26 6.89 3.03
C ASP A 363 35.56 7.24 1.71
N GLY A 364 34.22 7.21 1.66
CA GLY A 364 33.49 7.69 0.49
C GLY A 364 33.34 9.21 0.45
N PRO A 365 33.19 9.83 -0.76
CA PRO A 365 32.89 11.25 -0.86
C PRO A 365 31.62 11.58 -0.06
N LEU A 366 31.75 12.50 0.90
CA LEU A 366 30.66 12.89 1.76
C LEU A 366 29.50 13.46 0.93
N PRO A 367 28.28 12.94 1.05
CA PRO A 367 27.11 13.48 0.33
C PRO A 367 26.90 14.95 0.70
N THR A 368 26.30 15.71 -0.20
CA THR A 368 25.96 17.12 0.02
C THR A 368 25.20 17.27 1.35
N PRO A 369 25.53 18.24 2.22
CA PRO A 369 24.83 18.44 3.49
C PRO A 369 23.32 18.65 3.28
N TRP A 370 22.49 18.04 4.15
CA TRP A 370 21.02 18.07 4.05
C TRP A 370 20.44 19.47 3.98
N TRP A 371 21.02 20.48 4.69
CA TRP A 371 20.53 21.87 4.61
C TRP A 371 20.79 22.52 3.27
N LYS A 372 21.88 22.17 2.55
CA LYS A 372 22.12 22.63 1.19
C LYS A 372 21.16 21.99 0.18
N LEU A 373 20.87 20.69 0.36
CA LEU A 373 19.85 20.01 -0.44
C LEU A 373 18.46 20.59 -0.17
N LEU A 374 18.11 20.82 1.11
CA LEU A 374 16.84 21.41 1.49
C LEU A 374 16.71 22.85 0.96
N GLY A 375 17.77 23.67 1.06
CA GLY A 375 17.77 25.02 0.51
C GLY A 375 17.65 25.08 -1.01
N ARG A 376 18.19 24.07 -1.72
CA ARG A 376 18.17 24.03 -3.19
C ARG A 376 16.94 23.35 -3.77
N PHE A 377 16.45 22.27 -3.16
CA PHE A 377 15.39 21.41 -3.68
C PHE A 377 14.22 21.22 -2.71
N GLY A 378 14.23 21.87 -1.54
CA GLY A 378 13.19 21.75 -0.52
C GLY A 378 11.80 22.21 -0.96
N TYR A 379 11.71 22.96 -2.07
CA TYR A 379 10.44 23.35 -2.66
C TYR A 379 9.56 22.17 -3.07
N HIS A 380 10.12 20.96 -3.25
CA HIS A 380 9.32 19.76 -3.50
C HIS A 380 8.37 19.39 -2.35
N PHE A 381 8.70 19.77 -1.10
CA PHE A 381 7.76 19.61 0.01
C PHE A 381 6.54 20.54 -0.07
N SER A 382 6.61 21.62 -0.84
CA SER A 382 5.52 22.60 -0.87
C SER A 382 4.21 22.03 -1.39
N SER A 383 4.22 21.07 -2.34
CA SER A 383 3.01 20.41 -2.81
C SER A 383 2.35 19.54 -1.74
N LEU A 384 3.14 18.84 -0.92
CA LEU A 384 2.65 18.06 0.24
C LEU A 384 2.12 18.98 1.33
N ILE A 385 2.83 20.07 1.62
CA ILE A 385 2.42 21.09 2.61
C ILE A 385 1.11 21.75 2.17
N VAL A 386 0.96 22.07 0.88
CA VAL A 386 -0.27 22.66 0.33
C VAL A 386 -1.47 21.73 0.52
N ILE A 387 -1.33 20.40 0.31
CA ILE A 387 -2.41 19.45 0.62
C ILE A 387 -2.83 19.60 2.08
N VAL A 388 -1.89 19.51 3.01
CA VAL A 388 -2.18 19.57 4.46
C VAL A 388 -2.83 20.92 4.83
N VAL A 389 -2.27 22.02 4.35
CA VAL A 389 -2.81 23.37 4.65
C VAL A 389 -4.22 23.54 4.11
N LEU A 390 -4.47 23.17 2.85
CA LEU A 390 -5.81 23.26 2.25
C LEU A 390 -6.83 22.40 2.97
N LEU A 391 -6.43 21.20 3.39
CA LEU A 391 -7.28 20.32 4.19
C LEU A 391 -7.60 20.94 5.55
N LEU A 392 -6.63 21.53 6.25
CA LEU A 392 -6.83 22.19 7.54
C LEU A 392 -7.72 23.44 7.43
N VAL A 393 -7.71 24.12 6.30
CA VAL A 393 -8.59 25.28 6.02
C VAL A 393 -10.01 24.83 5.61
N GLY A 394 -10.26 23.51 5.49
CA GLY A 394 -11.58 22.97 5.18
C GLY A 394 -11.86 22.79 3.68
N VAL A 395 -10.83 22.88 2.83
CA VAL A 395 -10.97 22.53 1.41
C VAL A 395 -11.09 21.02 1.26
N SER A 396 -11.98 20.55 0.39
CA SER A 396 -12.15 19.09 0.15
C SER A 396 -10.85 18.43 -0.32
N ALA A 397 -10.64 17.17 0.06
CA ALA A 397 -9.42 16.43 -0.28
C ALA A 397 -9.20 16.34 -1.80
N THR A 398 -10.27 16.17 -2.58
CA THR A 398 -10.24 16.13 -4.03
C THR A 398 -9.73 17.44 -4.65
N ARG A 399 -10.21 18.59 -4.17
CA ARG A 399 -9.71 19.91 -4.63
C ARG A 399 -8.29 20.17 -4.17
N ALA A 400 -7.96 19.84 -2.92
CA ALA A 400 -6.62 20.04 -2.36
C ALA A 400 -5.56 19.28 -3.16
N VAL A 401 -5.82 18.02 -3.54
CA VAL A 401 -4.89 17.23 -4.33
C VAL A 401 -4.76 17.72 -5.77
N VAL A 402 -5.83 18.22 -6.39
CA VAL A 402 -5.73 18.83 -7.74
C VAL A 402 -4.86 20.07 -7.71
N TYR A 403 -5.04 20.98 -6.73
CA TYR A 403 -4.17 22.14 -6.59
C TYR A 403 -2.70 21.74 -6.34
N ALA A 404 -2.45 20.74 -5.52
CA ALA A 404 -1.11 20.21 -5.29
C ALA A 404 -0.51 19.57 -6.55
N THR A 405 -1.32 18.90 -7.37
CA THR A 405 -0.88 18.33 -8.66
C THR A 405 -0.44 19.42 -9.62
N VAL A 406 -1.21 20.50 -9.73
CA VAL A 406 -0.84 21.67 -10.54
C VAL A 406 0.45 22.30 -10.03
N LEU A 407 0.57 22.47 -8.69
CA LEU A 407 1.79 23.00 -8.08
C LEU A 407 3.00 22.10 -8.37
N ALA A 408 2.87 20.78 -8.22
CA ALA A 408 3.94 19.83 -8.51
C ALA A 408 4.38 19.88 -9.99
N LEU A 409 3.45 20.05 -10.93
CA LEU A 409 3.76 20.28 -12.35
C LEU A 409 4.56 21.56 -12.56
N LEU A 410 4.18 22.64 -11.88
CA LEU A 410 4.90 23.91 -11.95
C LEU A 410 6.32 23.80 -11.36
N LEU A 411 6.47 23.02 -10.27
CA LEU A 411 7.76 22.78 -9.60
C LEU A 411 8.71 21.88 -10.41
N ALA A 412 8.20 21.11 -11.36
CA ALA A 412 9.04 20.36 -12.30
C ALA A 412 9.86 21.27 -13.22
N ILE A 413 9.44 22.53 -13.43
CA ILE A 413 10.15 23.49 -14.26
C ILE A 413 11.49 23.90 -13.63
N PRO A 414 11.54 24.44 -12.39
CA PRO A 414 12.81 24.79 -11.75
C PRO A 414 13.71 23.58 -11.50
N ASP A 415 13.16 22.38 -11.24
CA ASP A 415 13.99 21.20 -11.07
C ASP A 415 14.82 20.89 -12.33
N ARG A 416 14.18 20.91 -13.50
CA ARG A 416 14.88 20.72 -14.78
C ARG A 416 15.88 21.81 -15.11
N MET A 417 15.59 23.05 -14.73
CA MET A 417 16.53 24.17 -14.92
C MET A 417 17.78 24.02 -14.03
N LEU A 418 17.62 23.44 -12.84
CA LEU A 418 18.71 23.29 -11.86
C LEU A 418 19.55 22.02 -12.08
N ARG A 419 18.96 20.95 -12.62
CA ARG A 419 19.61 19.65 -12.83
C ARG A 419 20.10 19.40 -14.26
N GLY A 420 19.56 20.13 -15.27
CA GLY A 420 19.81 19.89 -16.70
C GLY A 420 18.84 18.86 -17.31
N SER A 421 18.67 18.93 -18.64
CA SER A 421 17.67 18.09 -19.36
C SER A 421 18.09 16.62 -19.52
N ASP A 422 19.37 16.29 -19.40
CA ASP A 422 19.92 14.95 -19.70
C ASP A 422 19.77 13.96 -18.54
N GLU A 423 19.37 14.41 -17.35
CA GLU A 423 19.24 13.59 -16.15
C GLU A 423 17.79 13.17 -15.81
N VAL A 424 16.81 13.58 -16.60
CA VAL A 424 15.37 13.47 -16.25
C VAL A 424 14.71 12.15 -16.70
N ASP A 425 15.44 11.27 -17.38
CA ASP A 425 14.90 9.95 -17.77
C ASP A 425 14.94 8.93 -16.60
N THR A 426 14.41 9.38 -15.44
CA THR A 426 14.52 8.65 -14.16
C THR A 426 13.57 7.46 -14.05
N GLY A 427 12.41 7.45 -14.70
CA GLY A 427 11.51 6.29 -14.72
C GLY A 427 12.14 5.14 -15.53
N ALA A 428 12.73 5.43 -16.67
CA ALA A 428 13.49 4.46 -17.47
C ALA A 428 14.84 4.13 -16.81
N ALA A 429 15.48 5.09 -16.13
CA ALA A 429 16.73 4.85 -15.40
C ALA A 429 16.53 4.01 -14.13
N THR A 430 15.45 4.22 -13.39
CA THR A 430 15.09 3.38 -12.23
C THR A 430 14.73 1.96 -12.69
N ALA A 431 13.94 1.82 -13.75
CA ALA A 431 13.65 0.52 -14.36
C ALA A 431 14.92 -0.13 -14.97
N ALA A 432 15.83 0.64 -15.56
CA ALA A 432 17.12 0.16 -16.07
C ALA A 432 18.10 -0.16 -14.94
N MET A 433 18.10 0.58 -13.82
CA MET A 433 18.88 0.25 -12.63
C MET A 433 18.36 -1.01 -11.93
N VAL A 434 17.04 -1.17 -11.81
CA VAL A 434 16.42 -2.40 -11.30
C VAL A 434 16.81 -3.59 -12.19
N LYS A 435 16.72 -3.46 -13.53
CA LYS A 435 17.19 -4.48 -14.48
C LYS A 435 18.70 -4.73 -14.38
N ARG A 436 19.52 -3.71 -14.26
CA ARG A 436 20.98 -3.86 -14.11
C ARG A 436 21.37 -4.41 -12.75
N GLY A 437 20.73 -3.98 -11.66
CA GLY A 437 20.98 -4.49 -10.32
C GLY A 437 20.59 -5.96 -10.18
N ALA A 438 19.44 -6.36 -10.73
CA ALA A 438 19.01 -7.76 -10.78
C ALA A 438 19.97 -8.60 -11.65
N ALA A 439 20.38 -8.11 -12.82
CA ALA A 439 21.32 -8.81 -13.70
C ALA A 439 22.74 -8.89 -13.11
N GLN A 440 23.18 -7.91 -12.34
CA GLN A 440 24.49 -7.90 -11.69
C GLN A 440 24.52 -8.80 -10.46
N ASN A 441 23.43 -8.83 -9.66
CA ASN A 441 23.28 -9.78 -8.56
C ASN A 441 23.21 -11.24 -9.02
N ILE A 442 22.63 -11.52 -10.21
CA ILE A 442 22.61 -12.85 -10.83
C ILE A 442 24.03 -13.22 -11.31
N ARG A 443 24.79 -12.28 -11.87
CA ARG A 443 26.21 -12.53 -12.25
C ARG A 443 27.08 -12.78 -11.04
N ASP A 444 26.93 -11.99 -9.98
CA ASP A 444 27.73 -12.13 -8.74
C ASP A 444 27.38 -13.43 -7.99
N ALA A 445 26.12 -13.90 -8.05
CA ALA A 445 25.73 -15.19 -7.50
C ALA A 445 26.29 -16.37 -8.31
N THR A 446 26.39 -16.24 -9.64
CA THR A 446 26.97 -17.29 -10.52
C THR A 446 28.49 -17.29 -10.45
N THR A 447 29.13 -16.13 -10.26
CA THR A 447 30.59 -16.03 -10.12
C THR A 447 31.09 -16.43 -8.72
N ALA A 448 30.25 -16.33 -7.68
CA ALA A 448 30.63 -16.80 -6.32
C ALA A 448 30.76 -18.33 -6.24
N ASP A 449 30.07 -19.09 -7.11
CA ASP A 449 30.23 -20.54 -7.21
C ASP A 449 31.42 -20.93 -8.08
N GLN A 450 31.85 -20.07 -9.03
CA GLN A 450 33.02 -20.30 -9.90
C GLN A 450 34.32 -19.72 -9.37
N ALA A 451 34.25 -18.71 -8.44
CA ALA A 451 35.45 -18.07 -7.86
C ALA A 451 36.14 -18.89 -6.76
N ARG A 452 35.80 -20.17 -6.59
CA ARG A 452 36.57 -21.10 -5.76
C ARG A 452 37.75 -21.73 -6.48
N ASP A 453 37.86 -21.59 -7.81
CA ASP A 453 38.90 -22.29 -8.60
C ASP A 453 39.95 -21.40 -9.27
N ASP A 454 39.80 -20.07 -9.36
CA ASP A 454 40.84 -19.25 -10.05
C ASP A 454 41.15 -17.95 -9.27
N ALA A 455 42.20 -18.03 -8.43
CA ALA A 455 42.92 -16.86 -7.94
C ALA A 455 44.02 -16.46 -8.92
N HIS A 456 44.07 -15.20 -9.33
CA HIS A 456 45.09 -14.42 -10.02
C HIS A 456 44.73 -13.95 -11.43
N THR A 457 44.33 -12.71 -11.51
CA THR A 457 44.95 -11.71 -12.43
C THR A 457 44.39 -10.29 -12.16
N PRO A 458 45.23 -9.24 -12.19
CA PRO A 458 44.79 -7.87 -11.89
C PRO A 458 44.14 -7.19 -13.07
N ALA A 459 43.05 -6.45 -12.84
CA ALA A 459 42.38 -5.63 -13.86
C ALA A 459 42.91 -4.21 -13.82
N ASP A 460 43.68 -3.86 -14.81
CA ASP A 460 44.02 -2.47 -15.16
C ASP A 460 42.90 -1.81 -15.96
N GLY A 461 42.67 -0.54 -15.69
CA GLY A 461 42.24 0.45 -16.68
C GLY A 461 40.76 0.75 -16.81
N MET A 462 40.22 1.63 -15.94
CA MET A 462 39.10 2.50 -16.32
C MET A 462 39.54 3.97 -16.19
N THR A 463 39.95 4.52 -17.31
CA THR A 463 40.20 5.95 -17.50
C THR A 463 38.90 6.72 -17.40
N SER A 464 38.83 7.60 -16.41
CA SER A 464 37.78 8.59 -16.22
C SER A 464 37.97 9.70 -17.24
N THR A 465 37.15 9.78 -18.25
CA THR A 465 36.97 11.00 -19.05
C THR A 465 36.11 11.98 -18.27
N LYS A 466 36.77 12.94 -17.60
CA LYS A 466 36.18 14.18 -17.16
C LYS A 466 35.94 15.06 -18.37
N GLU A 467 34.76 15.01 -18.97
CA GLU A 467 34.32 16.12 -19.84
C GLU A 467 33.84 17.28 -18.96
N ALA A 468 34.50 18.37 -19.12
CA ALA A 468 34.14 19.65 -18.52
C ALA A 468 32.82 20.15 -19.12
N ALA A 469 31.73 20.02 -18.34
CA ALA A 469 30.46 20.64 -18.71
C ALA A 469 30.59 22.16 -18.63
N THR A 470 30.65 22.77 -19.77
CA THR A 470 30.49 24.23 -19.95
C THR A 470 29.11 24.62 -19.43
N ARG A 471 29.10 25.59 -18.50
CA ARG A 471 27.91 26.29 -18.01
C ARG A 471 27.32 27.17 -19.10
N ASP A 472 26.67 26.61 -20.08
CA ASP A 472 25.76 27.37 -20.93
C ASP A 472 24.39 27.43 -20.24
N GLY A 473 23.97 28.65 -19.89
CA GLY A 473 22.66 28.93 -19.33
C GLY A 473 21.58 28.42 -20.29
N HIS A 474 20.92 27.34 -19.95
CA HIS A 474 19.88 26.71 -20.77
C HIS A 474 18.71 27.68 -20.95
N ARG A 475 18.68 28.37 -22.09
CA ARG A 475 17.52 29.16 -22.53
C ARG A 475 16.41 28.18 -22.94
N TRP A 476 15.26 28.23 -22.28
CA TRP A 476 14.06 27.48 -22.66
C TRP A 476 13.70 27.87 -24.13
N THR A 477 13.92 26.90 -25.02
CA THR A 477 13.51 27.02 -26.40
C THR A 477 12.09 26.52 -26.59
N ARG A 478 11.39 26.92 -27.64
CA ARG A 478 10.04 26.41 -27.96
C ARG A 478 10.01 24.88 -28.02
N LYS A 479 11.09 24.22 -28.47
CA LYS A 479 11.23 22.75 -28.47
C LYS A 479 11.24 22.15 -27.07
N THR A 480 11.94 22.77 -26.14
CA THR A 480 12.03 22.33 -24.73
C THR A 480 10.66 22.43 -24.03
N VAL A 481 9.90 23.50 -24.27
CA VAL A 481 8.55 23.68 -23.71
C VAL A 481 7.59 22.63 -24.25
N THR A 482 7.62 22.36 -25.55
CA THR A 482 6.74 21.35 -26.18
C THR A 482 7.08 19.95 -25.67
N GLN A 483 8.36 19.63 -25.51
CA GLN A 483 8.79 18.34 -24.96
C GLN A 483 8.34 18.20 -23.50
N PHE A 484 8.51 19.21 -22.68
CA PHE A 484 8.01 19.23 -21.29
C PHE A 484 6.50 18.97 -21.22
N ALA A 485 5.71 19.66 -22.04
CA ALA A 485 4.25 19.45 -22.07
C ALA A 485 3.88 18.03 -22.47
N ILE A 486 4.55 17.43 -23.47
CA ILE A 486 4.30 16.05 -23.88
C ILE A 486 4.65 15.07 -22.76
N GLU A 487 5.75 15.27 -22.06
CA GLU A 487 6.17 14.42 -20.95
C GLU A 487 5.23 14.56 -19.74
N ALA A 488 4.77 15.76 -19.42
CA ALA A 488 3.76 16.01 -18.39
C ALA A 488 2.43 15.30 -18.71
N LEU A 489 1.95 15.38 -19.95
CA LEU A 489 0.75 14.66 -20.40
C LEU A 489 0.95 13.14 -20.35
N ARG A 490 2.15 12.65 -20.67
CA ARG A 490 2.49 11.22 -20.50
C ARG A 490 2.47 10.81 -19.04
N ALA A 491 3.01 11.61 -18.12
CA ALA A 491 2.96 11.34 -16.68
C ALA A 491 1.52 11.23 -16.17
N LEU A 492 0.63 12.15 -16.58
CA LEU A 492 -0.80 12.08 -16.25
C LEU A 492 -1.47 10.81 -16.82
N SER A 493 -1.17 10.49 -18.09
CA SER A 493 -1.69 9.26 -18.72
C SER A 493 -1.20 7.99 -18.02
N LEU A 494 0.07 7.95 -17.58
CA LEU A 494 0.62 6.83 -16.81
C LEU A 494 -0.01 6.75 -15.43
N GLY A 495 -0.20 7.87 -14.73
CA GLY A 495 -0.89 7.93 -13.45
C GLY A 495 -2.32 7.42 -13.55
N MET A 496 -3.07 7.78 -14.60
CA MET A 496 -4.41 7.23 -14.82
C MET A 496 -4.39 5.71 -15.07
N ARG A 497 -3.42 5.23 -15.86
CA ARG A 497 -3.29 3.79 -16.13
C ARG A 497 -2.92 2.98 -14.89
N SER A 498 -2.11 3.51 -14.00
CA SER A 498 -1.76 2.85 -12.74
C SER A 498 -2.93 2.81 -11.74
N ALA A 499 -3.96 3.63 -11.90
CA ALA A 499 -5.19 3.53 -11.11
C ALA A 499 -6.17 2.43 -11.60
N LEU A 500 -6.03 1.95 -12.84
CA LEU A 500 -6.99 1.02 -13.45
C LEU A 500 -7.19 -0.30 -12.68
N PRO A 501 -6.14 -0.95 -12.10
CA PRO A 501 -6.34 -2.14 -11.28
C PRO A 501 -7.25 -1.88 -10.09
N VAL A 502 -7.03 -0.78 -9.40
CA VAL A 502 -7.84 -0.41 -8.23
C VAL A 502 -9.28 -0.13 -8.63
N VAL A 503 -9.53 0.50 -9.78
CA VAL A 503 -10.88 0.70 -10.32
C VAL A 503 -11.58 -0.64 -10.58
N ALA A 504 -10.89 -1.60 -11.20
CA ALA A 504 -11.46 -2.93 -11.46
C ALA A 504 -11.77 -3.69 -10.15
N VAL A 505 -10.87 -3.60 -9.16
CA VAL A 505 -11.06 -4.18 -7.82
C VAL A 505 -12.25 -3.55 -7.10
N CYS A 506 -12.37 -2.22 -7.13
CA CYS A 506 -13.47 -1.50 -6.47
C CYS A 506 -14.82 -1.80 -7.12
N ALA A 507 -14.90 -1.92 -8.46
CA ALA A 507 -16.10 -2.36 -9.14
C ALA A 507 -16.48 -3.80 -8.76
N ALA A 508 -15.51 -4.72 -8.68
CA ALA A 508 -15.72 -6.10 -8.24
C ALA A 508 -16.12 -6.17 -6.74
N ALA A 509 -15.54 -5.34 -5.88
CA ALA A 509 -15.89 -5.27 -4.46
C ALA A 509 -17.36 -4.85 -4.25
N GLY A 510 -17.94 -4.07 -5.18
CA GLY A 510 -19.37 -3.74 -5.22
C GLY A 510 -20.27 -4.99 -5.25
N VAL A 511 -19.81 -6.09 -5.88
CA VAL A 511 -20.55 -7.37 -5.88
C VAL A 511 -20.69 -7.90 -4.46
N ILE A 512 -19.62 -7.90 -3.70
CA ILE A 512 -19.58 -8.40 -2.31
C ILE A 512 -20.47 -7.52 -1.42
N THR A 513 -20.33 -6.19 -1.55
CA THR A 513 -21.13 -5.24 -0.79
C THR A 513 -22.62 -5.40 -1.08
N ALA A 514 -23.02 -5.49 -2.35
CA ALA A 514 -24.42 -5.67 -2.73
C ALA A 514 -25.00 -6.97 -2.18
N MET A 515 -24.31 -8.09 -2.34
CA MET A 515 -24.77 -9.40 -1.83
C MET A 515 -24.87 -9.39 -0.31
N THR A 516 -23.84 -8.87 0.39
CA THR A 516 -23.85 -8.80 1.86
C THR A 516 -24.98 -7.92 2.39
N THR A 517 -25.26 -6.79 1.74
CA THR A 517 -26.35 -5.88 2.11
C THR A 517 -27.72 -6.51 1.88
N LYS A 518 -27.94 -7.14 0.70
CA LYS A 518 -29.23 -7.73 0.34
C LYS A 518 -29.58 -8.98 1.15
N THR A 519 -28.59 -9.77 1.54
CA THR A 519 -28.79 -11.03 2.32
C THR A 519 -28.70 -10.83 3.83
N GLY A 520 -28.22 -9.67 4.30
CA GLY A 520 -27.94 -9.46 5.73
C GLY A 520 -26.74 -10.25 6.26
N LEU A 521 -25.93 -10.86 5.37
CA LEU A 521 -24.81 -11.73 5.72
C LEU A 521 -23.80 -11.05 6.67
N GLY A 522 -23.59 -9.74 6.53
CA GLY A 522 -22.66 -9.00 7.39
C GLY A 522 -23.01 -9.12 8.87
N ALA A 523 -24.27 -8.86 9.23
CA ALA A 523 -24.75 -8.98 10.61
C ALA A 523 -24.70 -10.44 11.12
N GLN A 524 -25.00 -11.39 10.25
CA GLN A 524 -24.97 -12.84 10.61
C GLN A 524 -23.55 -13.32 10.88
N LEU A 525 -22.58 -12.94 10.02
CA LEU A 525 -21.16 -13.27 10.24
C LEU A 525 -20.60 -12.54 11.47
N ALA A 526 -21.02 -11.30 11.72
CA ALA A 526 -20.68 -10.58 12.93
C ALA A 526 -21.16 -11.32 14.18
N ALA A 527 -22.41 -11.75 14.21
CA ALA A 527 -22.97 -12.54 15.32
C ALA A 527 -22.22 -13.86 15.53
N LEU A 528 -21.84 -14.56 14.45
CA LEU A 528 -21.03 -15.77 14.53
C LEU A 528 -19.64 -15.51 15.08
N LEU A 529 -19.01 -14.42 14.70
CA LEU A 529 -17.70 -14.02 15.19
C LEU A 529 -17.74 -13.72 16.70
N VAL A 530 -18.75 -12.98 17.15
CA VAL A 530 -18.98 -12.68 18.57
C VAL A 530 -19.27 -13.98 19.35
N LYS A 531 -20.11 -14.87 18.79
CA LYS A 531 -20.38 -16.19 19.39
C LYS A 531 -19.13 -17.05 19.50
N ALA A 532 -18.25 -17.02 18.50
CA ALA A 532 -16.95 -17.69 18.58
C ALA A 532 -16.05 -17.05 19.66
N GLY A 533 -16.10 -15.74 19.83
CA GLY A 533 -15.43 -15.04 20.92
C GLY A 533 -15.93 -15.43 22.31
N SER A 534 -17.24 -15.60 22.47
CA SER A 534 -17.86 -16.00 23.75
C SER A 534 -17.67 -17.49 24.08
N ALA A 535 -17.16 -18.30 23.17
CA ALA A 535 -16.90 -19.72 23.42
C ALA A 535 -15.84 -19.99 24.52
N LEU A 536 -15.00 -19.00 24.82
CA LEU A 536 -13.94 -19.09 25.85
C LEU A 536 -14.39 -18.56 27.22
N SER A 537 -15.28 -17.59 27.27
CA SER A 537 -15.76 -16.95 28.49
C SER A 537 -16.98 -16.07 28.21
N ASP A 538 -17.83 -15.88 29.23
CA ASP A 538 -18.95 -14.94 29.18
C ASP A 538 -18.54 -13.53 29.66
N ASP A 539 -17.29 -13.31 30.08
CA ASP A 539 -16.79 -12.00 30.47
C ASP A 539 -16.66 -11.09 29.24
N PRO A 540 -17.34 -9.92 29.23
CA PRO A 540 -17.35 -9.03 28.07
C PRO A 540 -15.96 -8.61 27.59
N ALA A 541 -14.99 -8.41 28.49
CA ALA A 541 -13.63 -8.02 28.13
C ALA A 541 -12.89 -9.17 27.44
N ILE A 542 -13.10 -10.43 27.87
CA ILE A 542 -12.52 -11.61 27.25
C ILE A 542 -13.17 -11.87 25.90
N VAL A 543 -14.50 -11.75 25.79
CA VAL A 543 -15.25 -11.85 24.54
C VAL A 543 -14.71 -10.84 23.51
N LEU A 544 -14.57 -9.57 23.91
CA LEU A 544 -14.03 -8.53 23.05
C LEU A 544 -12.59 -8.86 22.61
N ALA A 545 -11.72 -9.23 23.54
CA ALA A 545 -10.33 -9.57 23.24
C ALA A 545 -10.21 -10.75 22.27
N THR A 546 -10.98 -11.81 22.51
CA THR A 546 -10.99 -13.00 21.66
C THR A 546 -11.55 -12.68 20.27
N THR A 547 -12.66 -11.93 20.20
CA THR A 547 -13.26 -11.49 18.94
C THR A 547 -12.28 -10.59 18.15
N ALA A 548 -11.60 -9.66 18.80
CA ALA A 548 -10.61 -8.80 18.16
C ALA A 548 -9.41 -9.61 17.60
N VAL A 549 -8.92 -10.60 18.34
CA VAL A 549 -7.84 -11.48 17.86
C VAL A 549 -8.30 -12.34 16.69
N LEU A 550 -9.50 -12.94 16.77
CA LEU A 550 -10.07 -13.71 15.66
C LEU A 550 -10.28 -12.83 14.42
N ALA A 551 -10.78 -11.60 14.62
CA ALA A 551 -10.93 -10.61 13.55
C ALA A 551 -9.58 -10.23 12.92
N ALA A 552 -8.54 -10.01 13.72
CA ALA A 552 -7.20 -9.72 13.23
C ALA A 552 -6.64 -10.88 12.38
N ILE A 553 -6.82 -12.13 12.84
CA ILE A 553 -6.41 -13.31 12.08
C ILE A 553 -7.21 -13.42 10.78
N ALA A 554 -8.53 -13.25 10.84
CA ALA A 554 -9.40 -13.33 9.66
C ALA A 554 -9.03 -12.26 8.61
N LEU A 555 -8.78 -11.01 9.03
CA LEU A 555 -8.32 -9.94 8.15
C LEU A 555 -6.94 -10.23 7.56
N SER A 556 -6.01 -10.73 8.35
CA SER A 556 -4.68 -11.12 7.87
C SER A 556 -4.78 -12.24 6.83
N LEU A 557 -5.62 -13.25 7.04
CA LEU A 557 -5.86 -14.33 6.08
C LEU A 557 -6.57 -13.83 4.81
N LEU A 558 -7.57 -12.95 4.97
CA LEU A 558 -8.26 -12.34 3.83
C LEU A 558 -7.30 -11.55 2.95
N GLY A 559 -6.45 -10.74 3.56
CA GLY A 559 -5.47 -9.92 2.85
C GLY A 559 -4.33 -10.73 2.20
N LEU A 560 -4.17 -12.03 2.52
CA LEU A 560 -3.29 -12.92 1.74
C LEU A 560 -3.85 -13.22 0.34
N ALA A 561 -5.15 -13.08 0.19
CA ALA A 561 -5.89 -13.54 -0.97
C ALA A 561 -6.32 -12.41 -1.90
N VAL A 562 -6.48 -11.19 -1.36
CA VAL A 562 -7.04 -10.04 -2.09
C VAL A 562 -6.26 -8.77 -1.79
N PRO A 563 -6.25 -7.78 -2.71
CA PRO A 563 -5.59 -6.48 -2.49
C PRO A 563 -6.13 -5.74 -1.26
N VAL A 564 -5.30 -4.87 -0.68
CA VAL A 564 -5.60 -4.10 0.55
C VAL A 564 -6.97 -3.43 0.50
N THR A 565 -7.33 -2.80 -0.62
CA THR A 565 -8.61 -2.10 -0.78
C THR A 565 -9.80 -3.06 -0.65
N ALA A 566 -9.75 -4.20 -1.34
CA ALA A 566 -10.79 -5.22 -1.26
C ALA A 566 -10.83 -5.87 0.13
N SER A 567 -9.66 -6.15 0.72
CA SER A 567 -9.54 -6.68 2.08
C SER A 567 -10.21 -5.75 3.10
N PHE A 568 -9.99 -4.43 2.98
CA PHE A 568 -10.65 -3.45 3.82
C PHE A 568 -12.17 -3.44 3.64
N VAL A 569 -12.66 -3.39 2.39
CA VAL A 569 -14.11 -3.35 2.11
C VAL A 569 -14.82 -4.59 2.64
N ILE A 570 -14.27 -5.78 2.35
CA ILE A 570 -14.82 -7.05 2.83
C ILE A 570 -14.75 -7.13 4.36
N GLY A 571 -13.59 -6.79 4.91
CA GLY A 571 -13.35 -6.79 6.35
C GLY A 571 -14.27 -5.83 7.10
N TRP A 572 -14.50 -4.62 6.59
CA TRP A 572 -15.41 -3.67 7.20
C TRP A 572 -16.86 -4.18 7.20
N VAL A 573 -17.31 -4.71 6.07
CA VAL A 573 -18.69 -5.21 5.95
C VAL A 573 -18.96 -6.41 6.86
N ILE A 574 -17.96 -7.26 7.13
CA ILE A 574 -18.10 -8.48 7.96
C ILE A 574 -17.72 -8.20 9.42
N ILE A 575 -16.59 -7.58 9.67
CA ILE A 575 -15.99 -7.45 11.02
C ILE A 575 -16.43 -6.13 11.67
N GLY A 576 -16.67 -5.07 10.87
CA GLY A 576 -17.14 -3.79 11.40
C GLY A 576 -18.36 -3.93 12.33
N PRO A 577 -19.46 -4.55 11.88
CA PRO A 577 -20.64 -4.76 12.72
C PRO A 577 -20.32 -5.54 14.01
N ALA A 578 -19.49 -6.59 13.95
CA ALA A 578 -19.13 -7.39 15.14
C ALA A 578 -18.43 -6.55 16.22
N LEU A 579 -17.53 -5.65 15.83
CA LEU A 579 -16.85 -4.76 16.76
C LEU A 579 -17.79 -3.68 17.29
N LEU A 580 -18.68 -3.15 16.45
CA LEU A 580 -19.69 -2.17 16.85
C LEU A 580 -20.71 -2.76 17.82
N ASP A 581 -21.15 -3.99 17.63
CA ASP A 581 -22.05 -4.71 18.52
C ASP A 581 -21.42 -4.96 19.92
N LEU A 582 -20.08 -5.10 19.96
CA LEU A 582 -19.31 -5.15 21.20
C LEU A 582 -18.96 -3.76 21.77
N HIS A 583 -19.67 -2.72 21.33
CA HIS A 583 -19.55 -1.34 21.79
C HIS A 583 -18.19 -0.68 21.50
N VAL A 584 -17.39 -1.23 20.54
CA VAL A 584 -16.18 -0.56 20.06
C VAL A 584 -16.56 0.68 19.27
N ALA A 585 -15.92 1.81 19.55
CA ALA A 585 -16.17 3.03 18.79
C ALA A 585 -15.85 2.87 17.31
N ALA A 586 -16.72 3.37 16.43
CA ALA A 586 -16.59 3.23 14.98
C ALA A 586 -15.23 3.66 14.41
N PRO A 587 -14.59 4.76 14.86
CA PRO A 587 -13.22 5.08 14.44
C PRO A 587 -12.18 4.04 14.82
N ALA A 588 -12.29 3.47 16.02
CA ALA A 588 -11.36 2.42 16.47
C ALA A 588 -11.53 1.14 15.66
N ALA A 589 -12.78 0.72 15.43
CA ALA A 589 -13.10 -0.45 14.60
C ALA A 589 -12.62 -0.26 13.14
N ALA A 590 -12.88 0.91 12.54
CA ALA A 590 -12.47 1.18 11.16
C ALA A 590 -10.95 1.24 11.00
N MET A 591 -10.25 1.90 11.91
CA MET A 591 -8.78 1.95 11.90
C MET A 591 -8.17 0.58 12.19
N PHE A 592 -8.78 -0.24 13.03
CA PHE A 592 -8.38 -1.63 13.25
C PHE A 592 -8.46 -2.45 11.96
N VAL A 593 -9.61 -2.42 11.27
CA VAL A 593 -9.78 -3.12 9.98
C VAL A 593 -8.82 -2.59 8.94
N PHE A 594 -8.61 -1.28 8.86
CA PHE A 594 -7.67 -0.64 7.94
C PHE A 594 -6.22 -1.12 8.16
N TYR A 595 -5.75 -1.09 9.42
CA TYR A 595 -4.38 -1.52 9.72
C TYR A 595 -4.15 -2.99 9.37
N PHE A 596 -5.04 -3.91 9.79
CA PHE A 596 -4.87 -5.33 9.50
C PHE A 596 -4.99 -5.65 8.00
N SER A 597 -5.80 -4.91 7.25
CA SER A 597 -5.85 -5.02 5.78
C SER A 597 -4.51 -4.63 5.14
N VAL A 598 -3.86 -3.57 5.61
CA VAL A 598 -2.54 -3.14 5.09
C VAL A 598 -1.42 -4.06 5.54
N LEU A 599 -1.46 -4.56 6.78
CA LEU A 599 -0.41 -5.42 7.34
C LEU A 599 -0.33 -6.80 6.69
N SER A 600 -1.33 -7.21 5.92
CA SER A 600 -1.27 -8.42 5.10
C SER A 600 -0.07 -8.41 4.13
N GLU A 601 0.35 -7.22 3.63
CA GLU A 601 1.53 -7.09 2.76
C GLU A 601 2.87 -7.46 3.43
N VAL A 602 2.92 -7.56 4.77
CA VAL A 602 4.11 -8.01 5.53
C VAL A 602 3.85 -9.28 6.33
N THR A 603 2.66 -9.87 6.21
CA THR A 603 2.27 -11.09 6.95
C THR A 603 2.64 -12.35 6.17
N PRO A 604 3.45 -13.29 6.72
CA PRO A 604 3.67 -14.58 6.09
C PRO A 604 2.34 -15.37 5.94
N PRO A 605 2.17 -16.19 4.89
CA PRO A 605 3.19 -16.66 3.94
C PRO A 605 3.27 -15.86 2.64
N THR A 606 2.42 -14.90 2.35
CA THR A 606 2.43 -14.15 1.08
C THR A 606 3.28 -12.89 1.14
N ALA A 607 3.06 -12.01 2.15
CA ALA A 607 3.90 -10.83 2.46
C ALA A 607 4.53 -10.15 1.23
N LEU A 608 3.72 -9.67 0.29
CA LEU A 608 4.15 -9.25 -1.05
C LEU A 608 5.26 -8.17 -1.03
N ALA A 609 5.19 -7.23 -0.09
CA ALA A 609 6.24 -6.24 0.08
C ALA A 609 7.59 -6.89 0.47
N ALA A 610 7.55 -7.95 1.30
CA ALA A 610 8.74 -8.68 1.69
C ALA A 610 9.29 -9.56 0.55
N VAL A 611 8.43 -10.12 -0.30
CA VAL A 611 8.83 -10.87 -1.50
C VAL A 611 9.50 -9.94 -2.51
N GLY A 612 8.89 -8.78 -2.78
CA GLY A 612 9.48 -7.75 -3.67
C GLY A 612 10.84 -7.25 -3.17
N ALA A 613 10.97 -6.99 -1.86
CA ALA A 613 12.23 -6.60 -1.26
C ALA A 613 13.29 -7.73 -1.31
N ALA A 614 12.88 -9.00 -1.11
CA ALA A 614 13.75 -10.16 -1.22
C ALA A 614 14.32 -10.31 -2.64
N ALA A 615 13.51 -10.07 -3.67
CA ALA A 615 13.95 -10.10 -5.07
C ALA A 615 15.06 -9.06 -5.35
N VAL A 616 14.93 -7.85 -4.77
CA VAL A 616 15.95 -6.79 -4.92
C VAL A 616 17.22 -7.09 -4.15
N THR A 617 17.10 -7.64 -2.94
CA THR A 617 18.27 -7.92 -2.08
C THR A 617 18.95 -9.25 -2.41
N GLY A 618 18.35 -10.11 -3.24
CA GLY A 618 18.80 -11.47 -3.49
C GLY A 618 18.58 -12.41 -2.29
N ALA A 619 17.63 -12.10 -1.41
CA ALA A 619 17.34 -12.86 -0.20
C ALA A 619 16.32 -13.99 -0.46
N LYS A 620 16.23 -14.93 0.49
CA LYS A 620 15.13 -15.89 0.53
C LYS A 620 13.87 -15.23 1.04
N ALA A 621 12.73 -15.45 0.36
CA ALA A 621 11.47 -14.78 0.68
C ALA A 621 11.00 -15.05 2.13
N MET A 622 10.88 -16.30 2.55
CA MET A 622 10.36 -16.66 3.87
C MET A 622 11.15 -16.07 5.04
N PRO A 623 12.49 -16.14 5.11
CA PRO A 623 13.26 -15.43 6.13
C PRO A 623 13.08 -13.91 6.08
N THR A 624 12.95 -13.33 4.89
CA THR A 624 12.70 -11.89 4.72
C THR A 624 11.34 -11.50 5.30
N MET A 625 10.30 -12.29 5.11
CA MET A 625 8.98 -12.09 5.69
C MET A 625 9.01 -12.08 7.22
N TRP A 626 9.74 -13.00 7.85
CA TRP A 626 9.92 -13.00 9.31
C TRP A 626 10.66 -11.76 9.83
N HIS A 627 11.63 -11.26 9.08
CA HIS A 627 12.27 -9.99 9.40
C HIS A 627 11.31 -8.81 9.22
N ALA A 628 10.50 -8.80 8.15
CA ALA A 628 9.48 -7.77 7.93
C ALA A 628 8.47 -7.74 9.07
N LEU A 629 7.94 -8.90 9.49
CA LEU A 629 7.04 -9.02 10.63
C LEU A 629 7.67 -8.49 11.93
N ARG A 630 8.95 -8.79 12.18
CA ARG A 630 9.67 -8.28 13.35
C ARG A 630 9.75 -6.75 13.37
N TYR A 631 10.08 -6.11 12.24
CA TYR A 631 10.13 -4.65 12.13
C TYR A 631 8.74 -4.02 12.21
N ALA A 632 7.72 -4.68 11.66
CA ALA A 632 6.34 -4.21 11.64
C ALA A 632 5.55 -4.53 12.93
N LEU A 633 6.16 -5.23 13.92
CA LEU A 633 5.47 -5.71 15.12
C LEU A 633 4.60 -4.66 15.84
N PRO A 634 5.02 -3.38 16.00
CA PRO A 634 4.17 -2.37 16.62
C PRO A 634 2.83 -2.16 15.89
N ALA A 635 2.84 -2.23 14.55
CA ALA A 635 1.61 -2.06 13.77
C ALA A 635 0.62 -3.22 13.91
N PHE A 636 1.04 -4.41 14.36
CA PHE A 636 0.13 -5.50 14.69
C PHE A 636 -0.47 -5.37 16.09
N LEU A 637 0.27 -4.78 17.03
CA LEU A 637 -0.16 -4.69 18.42
C LEU A 637 -0.97 -3.42 18.71
N VAL A 638 -0.53 -2.28 18.16
CA VAL A 638 -1.20 -0.99 18.41
C VAL A 638 -2.67 -0.98 17.99
N PRO A 639 -3.09 -1.54 16.84
CA PRO A 639 -4.50 -1.57 16.46
C PRO A 639 -5.37 -2.44 17.37
N LEU A 640 -4.82 -3.51 17.95
CA LEU A 640 -5.54 -4.27 18.99
C LEU A 640 -5.88 -3.38 20.18
N MET A 641 -4.98 -2.46 20.56
CA MET A 641 -5.22 -1.55 21.69
C MET A 641 -6.36 -0.56 21.41
N PHE A 642 -6.63 -0.19 20.13
CA PHE A 642 -7.76 0.69 19.79
C PHE A 642 -9.11 0.12 20.21
N VAL A 643 -9.25 -1.20 20.15
CA VAL A 643 -10.52 -1.91 20.34
C VAL A 643 -10.66 -2.56 21.70
N LEU A 644 -9.55 -2.86 22.40
CA LEU A 644 -9.60 -3.60 23.68
C LEU A 644 -10.06 -2.76 24.87
N THR A 645 -9.95 -1.44 24.79
CA THR A 645 -10.35 -0.54 25.88
C THR A 645 -10.83 0.80 25.33
N ASP A 646 -11.72 1.48 26.07
CA ASP A 646 -12.13 2.85 25.74
C ASP A 646 -10.96 3.82 25.70
N SER A 647 -9.98 3.65 26.59
CA SER A 647 -8.75 4.44 26.61
C SER A 647 -7.85 4.18 25.38
N GLY A 648 -8.05 3.09 24.64
CA GLY A 648 -7.35 2.80 23.39
C GLY A 648 -7.60 3.84 22.29
N GLN A 649 -8.75 4.51 22.33
CA GLN A 649 -9.06 5.61 21.41
C GLN A 649 -8.12 6.81 21.54
N HIS A 650 -7.44 6.98 22.69
CA HIS A 650 -6.46 8.05 22.87
C HIS A 650 -5.24 7.86 21.94
N LEU A 651 -4.94 6.63 21.51
CA LEU A 651 -3.94 6.37 20.44
C LEU A 651 -4.37 6.89 19.07
N LEU A 652 -5.65 7.15 18.88
CA LEU A 652 -6.19 7.82 17.68
C LEU A 652 -6.29 9.35 17.87
N GLY A 653 -5.69 9.91 18.93
CA GLY A 653 -5.76 11.33 19.23
C GLY A 653 -7.15 11.79 19.70
N ARG A 654 -8.01 10.88 20.20
CA ARG A 654 -9.38 11.18 20.67
C ARG A 654 -9.45 11.24 22.18
N GLY A 655 -10.11 12.26 22.70
CA GLY A 655 -10.29 12.46 24.15
C GLY A 655 -9.46 13.61 24.72
N PRO A 656 -9.38 13.73 26.05
CA PRO A 656 -8.60 14.77 26.71
C PRO A 656 -7.12 14.69 26.34
N TRP A 657 -6.48 15.81 26.05
CA TRP A 657 -5.10 15.86 25.56
C TRP A 657 -4.07 15.23 26.54
N LEU A 658 -4.33 15.32 27.87
CA LEU A 658 -3.49 14.68 28.88
C LEU A 658 -3.52 13.15 28.78
N ASP A 659 -4.70 12.57 28.55
CA ASP A 659 -4.88 11.13 28.39
C ASP A 659 -4.24 10.65 27.10
N VAL A 660 -4.39 11.41 26.01
CA VAL A 660 -3.70 11.14 24.73
C VAL A 660 -2.18 11.15 24.92
N LEU A 661 -1.64 12.15 25.63
CA LEU A 661 -0.20 12.26 25.88
C LEU A 661 0.31 11.08 26.74
N TRP A 662 -0.41 10.78 27.81
CA TRP A 662 -0.07 9.70 28.74
C TRP A 662 -0.05 8.33 28.03
N VAL A 663 -1.16 7.99 27.33
CA VAL A 663 -1.26 6.71 26.62
C VAL A 663 -0.21 6.60 25.52
N SER A 664 0.02 7.68 24.77
CA SER A 664 1.05 7.71 23.72
C SER A 664 2.47 7.54 24.29
N ALA A 665 2.76 8.18 25.42
CA ALA A 665 4.07 8.04 26.10
C ALA A 665 4.29 6.60 26.59
N ALA A 666 3.27 5.99 27.23
CA ALA A 666 3.32 4.59 27.64
C ALA A 666 3.53 3.65 26.45
N ALA A 667 2.82 3.90 25.34
CA ALA A 667 2.96 3.12 24.12
C ALA A 667 4.36 3.28 23.48
N CYS A 668 4.97 4.47 23.51
CA CYS A 668 6.34 4.68 23.05
C CYS A 668 7.34 3.82 23.84
N VAL A 669 7.20 3.77 25.17
CA VAL A 669 8.06 2.93 26.03
C VAL A 669 7.78 1.44 25.77
N GLY A 670 6.51 1.06 25.57
CA GLY A 670 6.10 -0.29 25.22
C GLY A 670 6.70 -0.77 23.91
N VAL A 671 6.65 0.06 22.87
CA VAL A 671 7.28 -0.21 21.57
C VAL A 671 8.80 -0.35 21.69
N ALA A 672 9.43 0.51 22.51
CA ALA A 672 10.86 0.42 22.76
C ALA A 672 11.25 -0.89 23.49
N ALA A 673 10.45 -1.32 24.46
CA ALA A 673 10.64 -2.59 25.16
C ALA A 673 10.49 -3.80 24.21
N LEU A 674 9.50 -3.78 23.31
CA LEU A 674 9.32 -4.81 22.29
C LEU A 674 10.46 -4.85 21.27
N ALA A 675 10.94 -3.69 20.82
CA ALA A 675 12.12 -3.61 19.95
C ALA A 675 13.36 -4.20 20.63
N ALA A 676 13.57 -3.91 21.93
CA ALA A 676 14.65 -4.48 22.72
C ALA A 676 14.50 -6.01 22.90
N ALA A 677 13.30 -6.48 23.16
CA ALA A 677 13.00 -7.91 23.31
C ALA A 677 13.25 -8.69 22.01
N THR A 678 12.71 -8.20 20.88
CA THR A 678 12.87 -8.86 19.57
C THR A 678 14.30 -8.75 19.04
N GLY A 679 14.96 -7.61 19.27
CA GLY A 679 16.35 -7.38 18.90
C GLY A 679 17.36 -8.05 19.82
N GLY A 680 16.96 -8.44 21.05
CA GLY A 680 17.87 -9.04 22.03
C GLY A 680 18.97 -8.10 22.53
N TRP A 681 18.65 -6.79 22.62
CA TRP A 681 19.59 -5.75 23.02
C TRP A 681 18.89 -4.65 23.82
N LEU A 682 19.38 -4.35 25.00
CA LEU A 682 18.92 -3.22 25.81
C LEU A 682 19.90 -2.04 25.72
N PHE A 683 19.37 -0.85 25.48
CA PHE A 683 20.18 0.37 25.41
C PHE A 683 20.90 0.61 26.76
N GLY A 684 22.20 0.87 26.70
CA GLY A 684 23.04 1.05 27.89
C GLY A 684 23.58 -0.26 28.53
N ILE A 685 22.92 -1.40 28.28
CA ILE A 685 23.30 -2.70 28.86
C ILE A 685 24.05 -3.56 27.84
N GLY A 686 23.55 -3.62 26.58
CA GLY A 686 24.11 -4.45 25.53
C GLY A 686 23.24 -5.66 25.20
N ALA A 687 23.87 -6.74 24.71
CA ALA A 687 23.17 -7.99 24.37
C ALA A 687 22.60 -8.65 25.63
N ILE A 688 21.33 -9.06 25.56
CA ILE A 688 20.57 -9.66 26.67
C ILE A 688 20.19 -11.11 26.37
N GLY A 689 20.16 -11.93 27.41
CA GLY A 689 19.77 -13.34 27.35
C GLY A 689 18.24 -13.56 27.27
N PRO A 690 17.78 -14.81 27.27
CA PRO A 690 16.37 -15.14 27.07
C PRO A 690 15.44 -14.59 28.18
N ILE A 691 15.88 -14.61 29.44
CA ILE A 691 15.05 -14.17 30.58
C ILE A 691 14.80 -12.65 30.51
N PRO A 692 15.81 -11.75 30.42
CA PRO A 692 15.57 -10.32 30.24
C PRO A 692 14.75 -10.00 28.97
N ARG A 693 14.90 -10.79 27.90
CA ARG A 693 14.11 -10.65 26.67
C ARG A 693 12.63 -10.94 26.91
N GLY A 694 12.32 -12.03 27.63
CA GLY A 694 10.94 -12.37 28.00
C GLY A 694 10.29 -11.31 28.88
N LEU A 695 11.04 -10.80 29.87
CA LEU A 695 10.59 -9.71 30.74
C LEU A 695 10.36 -8.41 29.97
N ALA A 696 11.25 -8.06 29.03
CA ALA A 696 11.08 -6.89 28.18
C ALA A 696 9.86 -7.05 27.23
N ALA A 697 9.61 -8.25 26.71
CA ALA A 697 8.42 -8.53 25.89
C ALA A 697 7.14 -8.38 26.73
N ALA A 698 7.08 -8.95 27.92
CA ALA A 698 5.96 -8.81 28.83
C ALA A 698 5.73 -7.34 29.23
N ALA A 699 6.82 -6.62 29.55
CA ALA A 699 6.76 -5.18 29.84
C ALA A 699 6.18 -4.39 28.64
N GLY A 700 6.61 -4.69 27.42
CA GLY A 700 6.14 -4.03 26.21
C GLY A 700 4.66 -4.26 25.97
N LEU A 701 4.17 -5.50 26.13
CA LEU A 701 2.75 -5.84 25.97
C LEU A 701 1.88 -5.16 27.04
N THR A 702 2.32 -5.15 28.31
CA THR A 702 1.57 -4.50 29.38
C THR A 702 1.55 -2.97 29.25
N LEU A 703 2.65 -2.36 28.77
CA LEU A 703 2.71 -0.91 28.51
C LEU A 703 1.85 -0.46 27.32
N LEU A 704 1.64 -1.32 26.34
CA LEU A 704 0.73 -1.04 25.24
C LEU A 704 -0.73 -1.07 25.69
N TYR A 705 -1.08 -1.80 26.74
CA TYR A 705 -2.44 -1.83 27.26
C TYR A 705 -2.75 -0.53 28.04
N PRO A 706 -3.67 0.33 27.55
CA PRO A 706 -3.86 1.69 28.04
C PRO A 706 -4.66 1.72 29.36
N ASN A 707 -4.02 1.29 30.43
CA ASN A 707 -4.54 1.28 31.78
C ASN A 707 -3.43 1.71 32.77
N PRO A 708 -3.70 2.61 33.74
CA PRO A 708 -2.69 3.10 34.69
C PRO A 708 -2.00 1.98 35.48
N ILE A 709 -2.76 0.94 35.90
CA ILE A 709 -2.21 -0.18 36.64
C ILE A 709 -1.28 -1.00 35.74
N ALA A 710 -1.71 -1.29 34.53
CA ALA A 710 -0.89 -2.01 33.54
C ALA A 710 0.40 -1.22 33.22
N THR A 711 0.31 0.10 33.10
CA THR A 711 1.49 0.96 32.91
C THR A 711 2.47 0.85 34.07
N GLY A 712 1.98 0.88 35.33
CA GLY A 712 2.84 0.69 36.51
C GLY A 712 3.51 -0.69 36.53
N ILE A 713 2.77 -1.75 36.23
CA ILE A 713 3.29 -3.12 36.13
C ILE A 713 4.32 -3.23 35.01
N GLY A 714 4.03 -2.66 33.84
CA GLY A 714 4.92 -2.70 32.67
C GLY A 714 6.24 -1.96 32.93
N LEU A 715 6.20 -0.78 33.58
CA LEU A 715 7.42 -0.06 33.99
C LEU A 715 8.22 -0.88 35.01
N GLY A 716 7.57 -1.51 35.99
CA GLY A 716 8.21 -2.40 36.95
C GLY A 716 8.91 -3.58 36.28
N LEU A 717 8.23 -4.25 35.34
CA LEU A 717 8.80 -5.34 34.54
C LEU A 717 9.99 -4.89 33.72
N LEU A 718 9.96 -3.69 33.15
CA LEU A 718 11.05 -3.13 32.37
C LEU A 718 12.29 -2.87 33.25
N VAL A 719 12.10 -2.37 34.47
CA VAL A 719 13.18 -2.21 35.46
C VAL A 719 13.77 -3.57 35.81
N VAL A 720 12.93 -4.57 36.10
CA VAL A 720 13.39 -5.95 36.38
C VAL A 720 14.17 -6.53 35.20
N ALA A 721 13.68 -6.31 33.96
CA ALA A 721 14.38 -6.73 32.76
C ALA A 721 15.76 -6.07 32.62
N ALA A 722 15.85 -4.78 32.94
CA ALA A 722 17.13 -4.05 32.94
C ALA A 722 18.11 -4.57 33.98
N VAL A 723 17.67 -4.82 35.22
CA VAL A 723 18.48 -5.40 36.29
C VAL A 723 18.94 -6.81 35.92
N ALA A 724 18.03 -7.65 35.44
CA ALA A 724 18.37 -9.01 34.98
C ALA A 724 19.38 -8.99 33.82
N GLY A 725 19.27 -8.02 32.91
CA GLY A 725 20.21 -7.81 31.80
C GLY A 725 21.61 -7.39 32.31
N LEU A 726 21.71 -6.54 33.34
CA LEU A 726 22.95 -6.16 33.97
C LEU A 726 23.63 -7.37 34.63
N VAL A 727 22.87 -8.17 35.38
CA VAL A 727 23.39 -9.41 36.02
C VAL A 727 23.89 -10.41 34.96
N ASP A 728 23.15 -10.55 33.83
CA ASP A 728 23.57 -11.43 32.74
C ASP A 728 24.88 -10.95 32.09
N ARG A 729 25.04 -9.64 31.95
CA ARG A 729 26.28 -9.03 31.44
C ARG A 729 27.47 -9.28 32.39
N THR A 730 27.32 -9.07 33.70
CA THR A 730 28.41 -9.30 34.67
C THR A 730 28.83 -10.75 34.74
N ARG A 731 27.88 -11.70 34.59
CA ARG A 731 28.21 -13.13 34.53
C ARG A 731 29.02 -13.49 33.28
N ARG A 732 28.69 -12.95 32.11
CA ARG A 732 29.46 -13.19 30.88
C ARG A 732 30.87 -12.63 30.95
N THR A 733 31.04 -11.40 31.47
CA THR A 733 32.37 -10.82 31.64
C THR A 733 33.23 -11.58 32.65
N ALA A 734 32.63 -12.23 33.66
CA ALA A 734 33.35 -13.06 34.64
C ALA A 734 33.76 -14.44 34.08
N THR A 735 33.06 -14.96 33.03
CA THR A 735 33.42 -16.21 32.36
C THR A 735 34.45 -16.04 31.25
N ASP A 736 34.61 -14.82 30.71
CA ASP A 736 35.56 -14.48 29.65
C ASP A 736 36.92 -13.96 30.16
N THR A 737 37.12 -13.87 31.48
CA THR A 737 38.43 -13.64 32.09
C THR A 737 39.11 -14.99 32.35
N PRO A 738 40.24 -15.30 31.66
CA PRO A 738 40.98 -16.57 31.81
C PRO A 738 41.54 -16.79 33.20
#